data_2201c579b0fc0aa1824f6f14ce5c6763
#
_entry.id   2201c579b0fc0aa1824f6f14ce5c6763
#
_cell.length_a   1.000
_cell.length_b   1.000
_cell.length_c   1.000
_cell.angle_alpha   90.00
_cell.angle_beta   90.00
_cell.angle_gamma   90.00
#
_symmetry.space_group_name_H-M   'P 1'
#
loop_
_entity.id
_entity.type
_entity.pdbx_description
1 polymer ?
#
loop_
_entity_poly.entity_id
_entity_poly.type
_entity_poly.pdbx_seq_one_letter_code
_entity_poly.pdbx_strand_id
1 'polypeptide(L)'
;MLYKNWQIIKLYLLLLLFPGNLLAQNYISKQITTSDGLPDNNVCAILKDKSGNLWVGTQNGLAHLKNKTVTIYKKKDGLAHNSCWALAEDNKGQIWIGTYGGGISLYKDGKFQNFTIKNGLPSNKIRRLYLRGDDLFIGTANGFSKININTFKIKNYFIKNTYTNIGDGKRDFEVLSIIEVQNEIVFNTHSHGIYILKNDSVNVLNKTLYSTFSIFQKNDSVYISKNGHDEKGKSITCIDTKSFLKGKSPNTTIKSPNTIFWNFITTQNNVLFAGADGVEYGTGGLFQIDKIATNVTSTFGIPSSKIWSLHYDKTDNLLYVGTIGEGLIIVDLDKKYFNKNGINTISFRRNNFYKNVVLNVTGLEIEKNDKKINISNDELYDIVKTNINKLPTHFQLNCDANIGKFAKKGFLIKSLELDNENIFINTNYGLLKLYFESNKLQYNLLLYSIQAYKFDKKKLFYYFPYHSLNFTPNIDKQNNTVCYDPFKNKNYPKNIIDIIFTKSNKYFVSKTEGLYVLKGDNYKEFKFPLYYKGMEFVAARQYSGHQILLGTINGDVFLLDDKNKLQLTKILGENDIVGNTIYKLLSYEEYVLIFTEEGINCIHKSSKKSYLIDDEMGIEYKNIHDASFFRGILLVATDEGSYEINFKKFLSNISDKTFPYFVDKFLVNDVQVRNKDIFDYDENSIRIELGCEFHLYPNKLLFQYQLKGLENRKWSTWSEKSTIDLPYVPPGAYELIIKYKDLSTGATGIKSIKKFEITPPLWQNRYFIVCSILFIGTIGFLYMRRKIDTIKKRELERNNYEKRIVETKMEALQSQMNPHFVFNSLNVIQNFVIQNDTENSITYINNFSKLMRKTLEHSSEFKITINEEIKFIKLYVEVQNIRFNNKVKFITTVDPTIDKFKKLVPPMLIQPLIENCFQHAFDESISTPKITLTIKSNDTQLFISVTDNGIGFKNSSNTNKQSKALKLVEERIKLLDDKNSFIIKHLSIGVEVEITLNN
;
A
#
# COMPACT_ATOMS: atom_id res chain seq x y z
N MET A 1 53.34 28.25 -27.71
CA MET A 1 52.57 28.69 -26.51
C MET A 1 51.16 29.17 -26.84
N LEU A 2 50.87 29.86 -27.92
CA LEU A 2 49.55 30.36 -28.31
C LEU A 2 48.50 29.27 -28.64
N TYR A 3 48.93 28.13 -29.18
CA TYR A 3 48.01 27.02 -29.58
C TYR A 3 47.45 26.22 -28.37
N LYS A 4 48.22 26.16 -27.27
CA LYS A 4 47.80 25.50 -26.03
C LYS A 4 46.78 26.35 -25.27
N ASN A 5 46.91 27.65 -25.30
CA ASN A 5 45.99 28.59 -24.67
C ASN A 5 44.65 28.64 -25.42
N TRP A 6 44.62 28.40 -26.73
CA TRP A 6 43.38 28.37 -27.52
C TRP A 6 42.56 27.12 -27.29
N GLN A 7 43.19 25.97 -26.97
CA GLN A 7 42.51 24.76 -26.59
C GLN A 7 41.90 24.87 -25.18
N ILE A 8 42.58 25.53 -24.26
CA ILE A 8 42.11 25.80 -22.91
C ILE A 8 40.92 26.79 -22.95
N ILE A 9 41.00 27.82 -23.78
CA ILE A 9 39.90 28.79 -23.99
C ILE A 9 38.69 28.10 -24.67
N LYS A 10 38.88 27.19 -25.60
CA LYS A 10 37.81 26.37 -26.17
C LYS A 10 37.19 25.43 -25.15
N LEU A 11 37.98 24.86 -24.25
CA LEU A 11 37.50 24.01 -23.17
C LEU A 11 36.72 24.84 -22.13
N TYR A 12 37.13 26.04 -21.81
CA TYR A 12 36.40 26.98 -20.96
C TYR A 12 35.14 27.53 -21.62
N LEU A 13 35.14 27.81 -22.90
CA LEU A 13 33.95 28.18 -23.69
C LEU A 13 33.01 27.00 -23.87
N LEU A 14 33.48 25.75 -23.94
CA LEU A 14 32.63 24.55 -23.91
C LEU A 14 32.00 24.30 -22.54
N LEU A 15 32.74 24.63 -21.44
CA LEU A 15 32.22 24.58 -20.07
C LEU A 15 31.24 25.72 -19.74
N LEU A 16 31.33 26.87 -20.41
CA LEU A 16 30.40 27.99 -20.32
C LEU A 16 29.11 27.78 -21.15
N LEU A 17 29.12 26.82 -22.09
CA LEU A 17 27.98 26.46 -22.91
C LEU A 17 27.13 25.30 -22.33
N PHE A 18 27.55 24.72 -21.19
CA PHE A 18 26.63 23.92 -20.40
C PHE A 18 25.73 24.90 -19.67
N PRO A 19 24.47 25.04 -20.07
CA PRO A 19 23.51 25.75 -19.27
C PRO A 19 23.51 25.07 -17.90
N GLY A 20 23.73 25.87 -16.86
CA GLY A 20 23.70 25.37 -15.49
C GLY A 20 22.52 24.44 -15.33
N ASN A 21 22.74 23.32 -14.65
CA ASN A 21 21.72 22.33 -14.32
C ASN A 21 20.42 23.06 -13.93
N LEU A 22 19.57 23.29 -14.90
CA LEU A 22 18.16 23.48 -14.67
C LEU A 22 17.76 22.23 -13.93
N LEU A 23 17.53 22.35 -12.64
CA LEU A 23 16.92 21.33 -11.81
C LEU A 23 15.74 20.79 -12.61
N ALA A 24 15.93 19.62 -13.21
CA ALA A 24 14.91 19.00 -14.03
C ALA A 24 13.73 18.71 -13.09
N GLN A 25 12.67 19.48 -13.22
CA GLN A 25 11.44 19.16 -12.53
C GLN A 25 10.90 17.87 -13.14
N ASN A 26 11.11 16.75 -12.47
CA ASN A 26 10.60 15.47 -12.93
C ASN A 26 9.11 15.37 -12.62
N TYR A 27 8.34 14.92 -13.60
CA TYR A 27 6.95 14.52 -13.37
C TYR A 27 6.92 13.20 -12.61
N ILE A 28 5.85 13.01 -11.83
CA ILE A 28 5.60 11.71 -11.21
C ILE A 28 5.07 10.77 -12.30
N SER A 29 5.73 9.65 -12.46
CA SER A 29 5.31 8.57 -13.37
C SER A 29 5.17 7.26 -12.61
N LYS A 30 4.15 6.47 -12.98
CA LYS A 30 3.95 5.10 -12.52
C LYS A 30 4.18 4.15 -13.67
N GLN A 31 5.02 3.14 -13.46
CA GLN A 31 5.24 2.06 -14.42
C GLN A 31 4.37 0.86 -14.07
N ILE A 32 3.75 0.26 -15.07
CA ILE A 32 2.98 -0.99 -14.99
C ILE A 32 3.60 -1.97 -15.98
N THR A 33 4.02 -3.13 -15.48
CA THR A 33 4.75 -4.14 -16.23
C THR A 33 4.09 -5.51 -16.12
N THR A 34 4.74 -6.54 -16.61
CA THR A 34 4.30 -7.93 -16.44
C THR A 34 4.30 -8.38 -14.97
N SER A 35 5.12 -7.79 -14.12
CA SER A 35 5.07 -8.02 -12.66
C SER A 35 3.79 -7.49 -12.01
N ASP A 36 3.19 -6.47 -12.63
CA ASP A 36 1.93 -5.86 -12.17
C ASP A 36 0.70 -6.47 -12.87
N GLY A 37 0.90 -7.48 -13.72
CA GLY A 37 -0.14 -8.24 -14.38
C GLY A 37 -0.38 -7.87 -15.85
N LEU A 38 0.47 -7.09 -16.52
CA LEU A 38 0.37 -6.96 -17.98
C LEU A 38 0.73 -8.29 -18.66
N PRO A 39 0.09 -8.63 -19.79
CA PRO A 39 0.42 -9.84 -20.52
C PRO A 39 1.77 -9.77 -21.27
N ASP A 40 2.30 -8.56 -21.49
CA ASP A 40 3.57 -8.27 -22.16
C ASP A 40 3.97 -6.81 -21.93
N ASN A 41 5.28 -6.53 -21.87
CA ASN A 41 5.82 -5.18 -21.71
C ASN A 41 5.83 -4.36 -23.04
N ASN A 42 5.49 -4.96 -24.15
CA ASN A 42 5.35 -4.26 -25.43
C ASN A 42 3.91 -3.74 -25.59
N VAL A 43 3.69 -2.50 -25.24
CA VAL A 43 2.36 -1.87 -25.23
C VAL A 43 2.10 -1.17 -26.56
N CYS A 44 1.13 -1.71 -27.32
CA CYS A 44 0.80 -1.25 -28.68
C CYS A 44 -0.39 -0.29 -28.74
N ALA A 45 -1.36 -0.44 -27.81
CA ALA A 45 -2.58 0.36 -27.79
C ALA A 45 -3.05 0.60 -26.36
N ILE A 46 -3.62 1.77 -26.09
CA ILE A 46 -4.14 2.18 -24.78
C ILE A 46 -5.49 2.85 -24.99
N LEU A 47 -6.46 2.49 -24.16
CA LEU A 47 -7.79 3.08 -24.16
C LEU A 47 -8.33 3.16 -22.70
N LYS A 48 -8.74 4.33 -22.25
CA LYS A 48 -9.58 4.45 -21.06
C LYS A 48 -11.03 4.51 -21.52
N ASP A 49 -11.85 3.54 -21.05
CA ASP A 49 -13.26 3.48 -21.43
C ASP A 49 -14.10 4.52 -20.66
N LYS A 50 -15.34 4.73 -21.09
CA LYS A 50 -16.29 5.69 -20.47
C LYS A 50 -16.66 5.32 -19.04
N SER A 51 -16.44 4.05 -18.65
CA SER A 51 -16.61 3.58 -17.27
C SER A 51 -15.38 3.81 -16.40
N GLY A 52 -14.32 4.43 -16.96
CA GLY A 52 -13.09 4.74 -16.26
C GLY A 52 -12.09 3.58 -16.17
N ASN A 53 -12.36 2.41 -16.79
CA ASN A 53 -11.40 1.29 -16.78
C ASN A 53 -10.36 1.47 -17.89
N LEU A 54 -9.20 0.87 -17.71
CA LEU A 54 -8.09 0.97 -18.64
C LEU A 54 -7.91 -0.35 -19.41
N TRP A 55 -7.90 -0.25 -20.74
CA TRP A 55 -7.63 -1.34 -21.67
C TRP A 55 -6.25 -1.15 -22.29
N VAL A 56 -5.41 -2.18 -22.20
CA VAL A 56 -4.04 -2.15 -22.68
C VAL A 56 -3.80 -3.30 -23.66
N GLY A 57 -3.64 -2.95 -24.93
CA GLY A 57 -3.29 -3.89 -25.97
C GLY A 57 -1.79 -4.08 -26.04
N THR A 58 -1.33 -5.33 -25.93
CA THR A 58 0.09 -5.69 -25.97
C THR A 58 0.40 -6.63 -27.13
N GLN A 59 1.67 -6.98 -27.34
CA GLN A 59 2.05 -7.97 -28.33
C GLN A 59 1.63 -9.40 -27.97
N ASN A 60 1.33 -9.68 -26.70
CA ASN A 60 0.98 -11.05 -26.25
C ASN A 60 -0.28 -11.10 -25.36
N GLY A 61 -1.26 -10.28 -25.62
CA GLY A 61 -2.57 -10.29 -24.97
C GLY A 61 -3.17 -8.91 -24.81
N LEU A 62 -4.40 -8.90 -24.32
CA LEU A 62 -5.14 -7.71 -23.93
C LEU A 62 -5.28 -7.70 -22.41
N ALA A 63 -4.89 -6.61 -21.76
CA ALA A 63 -5.16 -6.39 -20.34
C ALA A 63 -6.35 -5.46 -20.16
N HIS A 64 -7.23 -5.81 -19.22
CA HIS A 64 -8.31 -4.95 -18.74
C HIS A 64 -8.04 -4.66 -17.25
N LEU A 65 -7.65 -3.43 -16.97
CA LEU A 65 -7.34 -2.95 -15.63
C LEU A 65 -8.58 -2.28 -15.07
N LYS A 66 -9.11 -2.87 -14.01
CA LYS A 66 -10.28 -2.37 -13.30
C LYS A 66 -9.97 -2.35 -11.81
N ASN A 67 -10.01 -1.18 -11.19
CA ASN A 67 -9.65 -1.03 -9.79
C ASN A 67 -8.25 -1.62 -9.50
N LYS A 68 -8.16 -2.60 -8.58
CA LYS A 68 -6.92 -3.32 -8.24
C LYS A 68 -6.69 -4.59 -9.08
N THR A 69 -7.62 -4.93 -9.97
CA THR A 69 -7.59 -6.19 -10.69
C THR A 69 -7.15 -5.99 -12.15
N VAL A 70 -6.29 -6.88 -12.62
CA VAL A 70 -5.91 -6.98 -14.02
C VAL A 70 -6.44 -8.29 -14.58
N THR A 71 -7.33 -8.19 -15.55
CA THR A 71 -7.84 -9.36 -16.27
C THR A 71 -7.13 -9.46 -17.61
N ILE A 72 -6.52 -10.60 -17.89
CA ILE A 72 -5.79 -10.85 -19.13
C ILE A 72 -6.66 -11.68 -20.07
N TYR A 73 -6.80 -11.21 -21.32
CA TYR A 73 -7.46 -11.95 -22.39
C TYR A 73 -6.45 -12.35 -23.45
N LYS A 74 -6.49 -13.61 -23.85
CA LYS A 74 -5.69 -14.21 -24.91
C LYS A 74 -6.58 -14.94 -25.93
N LYS A 75 -5.99 -15.49 -26.96
CA LYS A 75 -6.72 -16.28 -27.97
C LYS A 75 -7.52 -17.44 -27.36
N LYS A 76 -7.02 -18.09 -26.31
CA LYS A 76 -7.73 -19.14 -25.57
C LYS A 76 -9.02 -18.66 -24.90
N ASP A 77 -9.12 -17.36 -24.60
CA ASP A 77 -10.26 -16.72 -23.95
C ASP A 77 -11.26 -16.14 -24.99
N GLY A 78 -11.03 -16.39 -26.29
CA GLY A 78 -11.88 -15.94 -27.38
C GLY A 78 -11.39 -14.76 -28.19
N LEU A 79 -10.28 -14.12 -27.78
CA LEU A 79 -9.66 -13.04 -28.56
C LEU A 79 -9.17 -13.56 -29.93
N ALA A 80 -9.34 -12.81 -31.01
CA ALA A 80 -8.96 -13.24 -32.35
C ALA A 80 -7.47 -13.57 -32.51
N HIS A 81 -6.61 -12.78 -31.83
CA HIS A 81 -5.16 -12.98 -31.81
C HIS A 81 -4.54 -12.28 -30.60
N ASN A 82 -3.42 -12.77 -30.08
CA ASN A 82 -2.79 -12.17 -28.89
C ASN A 82 -2.19 -10.78 -29.15
N SER A 83 -1.75 -10.47 -30.36
CA SER A 83 -1.12 -9.18 -30.67
C SER A 83 -2.18 -8.11 -30.95
N CYS A 84 -2.39 -7.20 -29.97
CA CYS A 84 -3.44 -6.18 -29.97
C CYS A 84 -2.86 -4.81 -30.29
N TRP A 85 -3.20 -4.23 -31.44
CA TRP A 85 -2.57 -3.00 -31.97
C TRP A 85 -3.47 -1.78 -31.99
N ALA A 86 -4.76 -1.93 -31.88
CA ALA A 86 -5.71 -0.83 -31.88
C ALA A 86 -6.89 -1.12 -30.95
N LEU A 87 -7.38 -0.09 -30.29
CA LEU A 87 -8.54 -0.14 -29.39
C LEU A 87 -9.48 1.02 -29.73
N ALA A 88 -10.78 0.75 -29.68
CA ALA A 88 -11.83 1.77 -29.75
C ALA A 88 -13.03 1.35 -28.90
N GLU A 89 -13.71 2.32 -28.27
CA GLU A 89 -14.98 2.11 -27.55
C GLU A 89 -16.11 2.72 -28.34
N ASP A 90 -17.20 1.99 -28.50
CA ASP A 90 -18.39 2.49 -29.22
C ASP A 90 -19.37 3.24 -28.28
N ASN A 91 -20.46 3.72 -28.86
CA ASN A 91 -21.49 4.45 -28.10
C ASN A 91 -22.29 3.57 -27.13
N LYS A 92 -22.17 2.24 -27.20
CA LYS A 92 -22.78 1.25 -26.33
C LYS A 92 -21.85 0.76 -25.24
N GLY A 93 -20.63 1.30 -25.15
CA GLY A 93 -19.59 0.86 -24.21
C GLY A 93 -18.94 -0.47 -24.57
N GLN A 94 -19.07 -0.93 -25.83
CA GLN A 94 -18.44 -2.15 -26.32
C GLN A 94 -17.03 -1.83 -26.83
N ILE A 95 -16.07 -2.74 -26.55
CA ILE A 95 -14.67 -2.51 -26.91
C ILE A 95 -14.31 -3.26 -28.19
N TRP A 96 -13.83 -2.53 -29.16
CA TRP A 96 -13.32 -3.03 -30.44
C TRP A 96 -11.81 -3.16 -30.39
N ILE A 97 -11.29 -4.34 -30.65
CA ILE A 97 -9.87 -4.67 -30.55
C ILE A 97 -9.35 -5.07 -31.93
N GLY A 98 -8.49 -4.25 -32.48
CA GLY A 98 -7.75 -4.56 -33.71
C GLY A 98 -6.53 -5.42 -33.40
N THR A 99 -6.50 -6.65 -33.93
CA THR A 99 -5.38 -7.57 -33.73
C THR A 99 -4.50 -7.70 -34.97
N TYR A 100 -3.21 -7.97 -34.77
CA TYR A 100 -2.26 -8.15 -35.85
C TYR A 100 -2.08 -9.63 -36.20
N GLY A 101 -3.06 -10.15 -36.93
CA GLY A 101 -3.07 -11.54 -37.43
C GLY A 101 -4.42 -12.26 -37.28
N GLY A 102 -5.32 -11.79 -36.42
CA GLY A 102 -6.64 -12.41 -36.22
C GLY A 102 -7.85 -11.61 -36.71
N GLY A 103 -7.65 -10.39 -37.24
CA GLY A 103 -8.73 -9.47 -37.56
C GLY A 103 -9.16 -8.63 -36.36
N ILE A 104 -10.46 -8.42 -36.20
CA ILE A 104 -11.05 -7.58 -35.15
C ILE A 104 -11.81 -8.45 -34.17
N SER A 105 -11.65 -8.18 -32.87
CA SER A 105 -12.50 -8.70 -31.81
C SER A 105 -13.39 -7.60 -31.25
N LEU A 106 -14.67 -7.88 -31.10
CA LEU A 106 -15.64 -7.09 -30.36
C LEU A 106 -15.84 -7.72 -28.98
N TYR A 107 -15.49 -7.03 -27.92
CA TYR A 107 -15.79 -7.44 -26.55
C TYR A 107 -17.12 -6.86 -26.09
N LYS A 108 -18.05 -7.74 -25.75
CA LYS A 108 -19.37 -7.40 -25.30
C LYS A 108 -19.83 -8.40 -24.23
N ASP A 109 -20.36 -7.92 -23.11
CA ASP A 109 -20.95 -8.74 -22.04
C ASP A 109 -20.07 -9.93 -21.61
N GLY A 110 -18.75 -9.71 -21.54
CA GLY A 110 -17.79 -10.74 -21.14
C GLY A 110 -17.40 -11.73 -22.25
N LYS A 111 -17.84 -11.55 -23.50
CA LYS A 111 -17.59 -12.46 -24.61
C LYS A 111 -16.98 -11.72 -25.81
N PHE A 112 -16.22 -12.47 -26.61
CA PHE A 112 -15.63 -11.96 -27.85
C PHE A 112 -16.42 -12.44 -29.07
N GLN A 113 -16.67 -11.51 -29.99
CA GLN A 113 -17.13 -11.78 -31.36
C GLN A 113 -16.04 -11.34 -32.33
N ASN A 114 -15.61 -12.21 -33.24
CA ASN A 114 -14.47 -11.97 -34.09
C ASN A 114 -14.88 -11.75 -35.57
N PHE A 115 -14.23 -10.76 -36.21
CA PHE A 115 -14.40 -10.43 -37.62
C PHE A 115 -13.05 -10.60 -38.32
N THR A 116 -13.04 -11.38 -39.39
CA THR A 116 -11.84 -11.80 -40.14
C THR A 116 -12.00 -11.57 -41.64
N ILE A 117 -11.02 -11.95 -42.44
CA ILE A 117 -11.16 -12.00 -43.90
C ILE A 117 -12.36 -12.86 -44.36
N LYS A 118 -12.75 -13.89 -43.57
CA LYS A 118 -13.94 -14.71 -43.88
C LYS A 118 -15.24 -13.92 -43.75
N ASN A 119 -15.24 -12.86 -42.93
CA ASN A 119 -16.37 -11.96 -42.75
C ASN A 119 -16.31 -10.75 -43.70
N GLY A 120 -15.30 -10.68 -44.57
CA GLY A 120 -15.15 -9.60 -45.55
C GLY A 120 -14.09 -8.53 -45.24
N LEU A 121 -13.26 -8.69 -44.21
CA LEU A 121 -12.14 -7.77 -44.03
C LEU A 121 -11.06 -7.96 -45.12
N PRO A 122 -10.33 -6.90 -45.52
CA PRO A 122 -9.30 -7.02 -46.55
C PRO A 122 -8.00 -7.66 -46.00
N SER A 123 -7.80 -7.63 -44.70
CA SER A 123 -6.67 -8.28 -44.04
C SER A 123 -6.99 -8.56 -42.57
N ASN A 124 -6.43 -9.65 -42.05
CA ASN A 124 -6.45 -9.94 -40.60
C ASN A 124 -5.41 -9.14 -39.79
N LYS A 125 -4.56 -8.39 -40.45
CA LYS A 125 -3.56 -7.53 -39.79
C LYS A 125 -4.12 -6.12 -39.62
N ILE A 126 -4.70 -5.83 -38.44
CA ILE A 126 -5.30 -4.53 -38.15
C ILE A 126 -4.25 -3.61 -37.54
N ARG A 127 -4.15 -2.39 -38.06
CA ARG A 127 -3.22 -1.36 -37.61
C ARG A 127 -3.87 -0.26 -36.80
N ARG A 128 -5.04 0.24 -37.27
CA ARG A 128 -5.74 1.37 -36.65
C ARG A 128 -7.24 1.14 -36.69
N LEU A 129 -7.89 1.66 -35.66
CA LEU A 129 -9.34 1.78 -35.54
C LEU A 129 -9.68 3.24 -35.30
N TYR A 130 -10.70 3.76 -35.93
CA TYR A 130 -11.25 5.08 -35.70
C TYR A 130 -12.77 5.03 -35.77
N LEU A 131 -13.44 5.36 -34.68
CA LEU A 131 -14.91 5.36 -34.59
C LEU A 131 -15.45 6.76 -34.80
N ARG A 132 -16.46 6.89 -35.69
CA ARG A 132 -17.27 8.09 -35.87
C ARG A 132 -18.75 7.72 -36.00
N GLY A 133 -19.54 8.09 -34.99
CA GLY A 133 -20.94 7.68 -34.93
C GLY A 133 -21.07 6.17 -34.89
N ASP A 134 -21.84 5.62 -35.85
CA ASP A 134 -22.04 4.19 -35.99
C ASP A 134 -21.05 3.49 -36.95
N ASP A 135 -20.10 4.24 -37.50
CA ASP A 135 -19.12 3.72 -38.46
C ASP A 135 -17.74 3.59 -37.79
N LEU A 136 -17.24 2.36 -37.70
CA LEU A 136 -15.88 2.03 -37.31
C LEU A 136 -14.99 1.92 -38.55
N PHE A 137 -14.09 2.86 -38.72
CA PHE A 137 -13.09 2.87 -39.78
C PHE A 137 -11.88 2.04 -39.40
N ILE A 138 -11.37 1.24 -40.33
CA ILE A 138 -10.40 0.19 -40.08
C ILE A 138 -9.24 0.34 -41.06
N GLY A 139 -8.07 0.62 -40.50
CA GLY A 139 -6.80 0.56 -41.24
C GLY A 139 -6.18 -0.82 -41.09
N THR A 140 -5.93 -1.48 -42.21
CA THR A 140 -5.30 -2.79 -42.23
C THR A 140 -3.96 -2.76 -42.97
N ALA A 141 -3.21 -3.86 -42.90
CA ALA A 141 -1.98 -3.99 -43.66
C ALA A 141 -2.22 -4.05 -45.18
N ASN A 142 -3.46 -4.28 -45.64
CA ASN A 142 -3.80 -4.40 -47.05
C ASN A 142 -5.14 -3.72 -47.38
N GLY A 143 -5.31 -2.47 -46.99
CA GLY A 143 -6.47 -1.68 -47.34
C GLY A 143 -7.16 -0.97 -46.22
N PHE A 144 -8.19 -0.22 -46.61
CA PHE A 144 -9.02 0.58 -45.72
C PHE A 144 -10.47 0.08 -45.79
N SER A 145 -11.12 -0.04 -44.64
CA SER A 145 -12.48 -0.56 -44.55
C SER A 145 -13.31 0.23 -43.57
N LYS A 146 -14.62 0.05 -43.65
CA LYS A 146 -15.59 0.55 -42.70
C LYS A 146 -16.54 -0.60 -42.27
N ILE A 147 -16.84 -0.71 -40.99
CA ILE A 147 -17.87 -1.57 -40.46
C ILE A 147 -18.91 -0.73 -39.72
N ASN A 148 -20.17 -0.96 -39.99
CA ASN A 148 -21.26 -0.37 -39.21
C ASN A 148 -21.45 -1.18 -37.93
N ILE A 149 -21.32 -0.55 -36.73
CA ILE A 149 -21.33 -1.23 -35.43
C ILE A 149 -22.70 -1.82 -35.03
N ASN A 150 -23.79 -1.44 -35.73
CA ASN A 150 -25.13 -1.95 -35.46
C ASN A 150 -25.49 -3.14 -36.37
N THR A 151 -25.11 -3.07 -37.62
CA THR A 151 -25.48 -4.10 -38.66
C THR A 151 -24.35 -5.07 -38.94
N PHE A 152 -23.12 -4.76 -38.47
CA PHE A 152 -21.86 -5.47 -38.77
C PHE A 152 -21.54 -5.59 -40.27
N LYS A 153 -22.18 -4.78 -41.13
CA LYS A 153 -21.91 -4.76 -42.56
C LYS A 153 -20.53 -4.10 -42.80
N ILE A 154 -19.65 -4.83 -43.50
CA ILE A 154 -18.32 -4.38 -43.86
C ILE A 154 -18.36 -3.82 -45.27
N LYS A 155 -17.74 -2.65 -45.45
CA LYS A 155 -17.48 -2.07 -46.76
C LYS A 155 -15.98 -1.84 -46.92
N ASN A 156 -15.38 -2.38 -47.97
CA ASN A 156 -13.97 -2.22 -48.31
C ASN A 156 -13.81 -1.14 -49.40
N TYR A 157 -12.74 -0.36 -49.24
CA TYR A 157 -12.36 0.65 -50.18
C TYR A 157 -11.08 0.20 -50.88
N PHE A 158 -11.21 -0.26 -52.13
CA PHE A 158 -10.09 -0.68 -52.93
C PHE A 158 -9.55 0.53 -53.70
N ILE A 159 -8.24 0.81 -53.53
CA ILE A 159 -7.56 1.84 -54.28
C ILE A 159 -6.92 1.16 -55.50
N LYS A 160 -7.32 1.56 -56.68
CA LYS A 160 -6.69 1.09 -57.93
C LYS A 160 -5.23 1.53 -57.90
N ASN A 161 -4.30 0.56 -57.78
CA ASN A 161 -2.86 0.79 -57.87
C ASN A 161 -2.50 1.18 -59.31
N THR A 162 -2.11 2.42 -59.54
CA THR A 162 -1.54 2.91 -60.78
C THR A 162 -0.05 2.68 -60.94
N TYR A 163 0.59 1.98 -60.01
CA TYR A 163 2.03 1.71 -60.01
C TYR A 163 2.32 0.21 -59.96
N THR A 164 2.23 -0.43 -61.12
CA THR A 164 2.90 -1.70 -61.42
C THR A 164 4.30 -1.41 -61.95
N ASN A 165 5.29 -1.23 -61.09
CA ASN A 165 6.71 -1.41 -61.40
C ASN A 165 7.58 -0.82 -60.31
N ILE A 166 7.66 -1.50 -59.15
CA ILE A 166 8.83 -1.44 -58.24
C ILE A 166 9.02 -2.88 -57.79
N GLY A 167 10.20 -3.42 -58.07
CA GLY A 167 10.55 -4.81 -58.00
C GLY A 167 10.20 -5.52 -56.69
N ASP A 168 9.89 -6.80 -56.85
CA ASP A 168 9.87 -7.89 -55.87
C ASP A 168 9.56 -7.53 -54.40
N GLY A 169 8.28 -7.50 -54.13
CA GLY A 169 7.73 -7.41 -52.80
C GLY A 169 6.43 -6.64 -52.86
N LYS A 170 5.31 -7.31 -52.85
CA LYS A 170 3.98 -6.74 -52.58
C LYS A 170 4.03 -6.01 -51.24
N ARG A 171 4.49 -4.75 -51.26
CA ARG A 171 4.30 -3.87 -50.08
C ARG A 171 2.84 -3.54 -50.03
N ASP A 172 2.19 -4.17 -49.09
CA ASP A 172 0.80 -4.08 -48.85
C ASP A 172 0.39 -2.61 -48.66
N PHE A 173 -0.83 -2.27 -49.03
CA PHE A 173 -1.44 -0.96 -48.86
C PHE A 173 -1.74 -0.74 -47.37
N GLU A 174 -0.68 -0.59 -46.57
CA GLU A 174 -0.74 -0.52 -45.12
C GLU A 174 -1.19 0.85 -44.65
N VAL A 175 -2.34 0.91 -43.96
CA VAL A 175 -2.89 2.14 -43.39
C VAL A 175 -2.37 2.33 -41.99
N LEU A 176 -1.57 3.36 -41.74
CA LEU A 176 -0.88 3.59 -40.49
C LEU A 176 -1.59 4.57 -39.55
N SER A 177 -2.37 5.51 -40.09
CA SER A 177 -3.10 6.49 -39.28
C SER A 177 -4.44 6.84 -39.95
N ILE A 178 -5.44 7.09 -39.11
CA ILE A 178 -6.79 7.54 -39.54
C ILE A 178 -7.16 8.69 -38.63
N ILE A 179 -7.53 9.83 -39.20
CA ILE A 179 -8.00 11.01 -38.44
C ILE A 179 -9.23 11.63 -39.12
N GLU A 180 -9.95 12.44 -38.37
CA GLU A 180 -10.98 13.31 -38.92
C GLU A 180 -10.44 14.75 -39.06
N VAL A 181 -10.64 15.35 -40.21
CA VAL A 181 -10.21 16.73 -40.53
C VAL A 181 -11.40 17.46 -41.13
N GLN A 182 -11.97 18.46 -40.45
CA GLN A 182 -13.14 19.20 -40.86
C GLN A 182 -14.29 18.31 -41.39
N ASN A 183 -14.66 17.31 -40.57
CA ASN A 183 -15.69 16.28 -40.86
C ASN A 183 -15.38 15.30 -42.00
N GLU A 184 -14.18 15.30 -42.55
CA GLU A 184 -13.77 14.34 -43.55
C GLU A 184 -12.80 13.33 -42.94
N ILE A 185 -12.93 12.05 -43.27
CA ILE A 185 -12.00 11.01 -42.84
C ILE A 185 -10.78 11.01 -43.76
N VAL A 186 -9.62 11.22 -43.16
CA VAL A 186 -8.34 11.22 -43.84
C VAL A 186 -7.47 10.10 -43.28
N PHE A 187 -6.77 9.39 -44.12
CA PHE A 187 -5.83 8.35 -43.69
C PHE A 187 -4.55 8.38 -44.55
N ASN A 188 -3.45 7.98 -43.92
CA ASN A 188 -2.20 7.81 -44.66
C ASN A 188 -1.86 6.35 -44.83
N THR A 189 -1.07 6.09 -45.87
CA THR A 189 -0.46 4.80 -46.11
C THR A 189 1.05 4.90 -46.04
N HIS A 190 1.70 3.78 -45.75
CA HIS A 190 3.16 3.76 -45.62
C HIS A 190 3.85 4.23 -46.94
N SER A 191 3.40 3.75 -48.09
CA SER A 191 4.12 3.92 -49.34
C SER A 191 3.37 4.68 -50.44
N HIS A 192 2.07 5.00 -50.27
CA HIS A 192 1.21 5.50 -51.36
C HIS A 192 0.61 6.90 -51.10
N GLY A 193 1.05 7.58 -50.04
CA GLY A 193 0.60 8.95 -49.72
C GLY A 193 -0.61 9.02 -48.81
N ILE A 194 -1.31 10.15 -48.84
CA ILE A 194 -2.46 10.48 -48.03
C ILE A 194 -3.74 10.48 -48.83
N TYR A 195 -4.79 9.92 -48.24
CA TYR A 195 -6.11 9.74 -48.88
C TYR A 195 -7.21 10.37 -48.04
N ILE A 196 -8.32 10.73 -48.70
CA ILE A 196 -9.52 11.27 -48.10
C ILE A 196 -10.74 10.45 -48.53
N LEU A 197 -11.59 10.12 -47.58
CA LEU A 197 -12.91 9.52 -47.84
C LEU A 197 -13.93 10.63 -47.98
N LYS A 198 -14.45 10.83 -49.16
CA LYS A 198 -15.45 11.84 -49.51
C LYS A 198 -16.58 11.23 -50.33
N ASN A 199 -17.83 11.50 -49.92
CA ASN A 199 -19.03 10.93 -50.57
C ASN A 199 -18.93 9.41 -50.72
N ASP A 200 -18.50 8.72 -49.66
CA ASP A 200 -18.33 7.26 -49.61
C ASP A 200 -17.39 6.66 -50.69
N SER A 201 -16.46 7.52 -51.18
CA SER A 201 -15.40 7.18 -52.14
C SER A 201 -14.06 7.65 -51.66
N VAL A 202 -13.02 6.82 -51.81
CA VAL A 202 -11.67 7.13 -51.42
C VAL A 202 -10.94 7.82 -52.58
N ASN A 203 -10.45 9.02 -52.31
CA ASN A 203 -9.72 9.85 -53.26
C ASN A 203 -8.30 10.12 -52.77
N VAL A 204 -7.36 10.26 -53.67
CA VAL A 204 -5.99 10.68 -53.35
C VAL A 204 -5.99 12.13 -52.91
N LEU A 205 -5.54 12.44 -51.73
CA LEU A 205 -5.37 13.80 -51.25
C LEU A 205 -3.97 14.35 -51.58
N ASN A 206 -2.93 13.56 -51.33
CA ASN A 206 -1.56 13.95 -51.65
C ASN A 206 -0.69 12.71 -51.91
N LYS A 207 -0.15 12.58 -53.15
CA LYS A 207 0.73 11.50 -53.56
C LYS A 207 2.20 11.72 -53.19
N THR A 208 2.61 12.98 -52.97
CA THR A 208 4.02 13.32 -52.72
C THR A 208 4.42 13.09 -51.28
N LEU A 209 3.45 12.87 -50.38
CA LEU A 209 3.66 12.56 -48.99
C LEU A 209 3.71 11.04 -48.73
N TYR A 210 4.67 10.37 -49.44
CA TYR A 210 5.00 8.97 -49.15
C TYR A 210 5.90 8.86 -47.91
N SER A 211 6.09 7.65 -47.39
CA SER A 211 6.86 7.39 -46.16
C SER A 211 6.34 8.18 -44.93
N THR A 212 5.02 8.40 -44.85
CA THR A 212 4.36 8.99 -43.70
C THR A 212 3.92 7.90 -42.72
N PHE A 213 4.17 8.14 -41.43
CA PHE A 213 3.85 7.19 -40.36
C PHE A 213 2.63 7.60 -39.54
N SER A 214 2.47 8.90 -39.31
CA SER A 214 1.32 9.40 -38.55
C SER A 214 0.92 10.79 -39.03
N ILE A 215 -0.38 11.06 -39.02
CA ILE A 215 -0.98 12.36 -39.22
C ILE A 215 -1.82 12.73 -37.99
N PHE A 216 -1.85 14.01 -37.65
CA PHE A 216 -2.58 14.50 -36.49
C PHE A 216 -3.03 15.95 -36.71
N GLN A 217 -4.29 16.25 -36.35
CA GLN A 217 -4.81 17.63 -36.37
C GLN A 217 -4.75 18.24 -34.97
N LYS A 218 -4.14 19.41 -34.87
CA LYS A 218 -4.21 20.27 -33.71
C LYS A 218 -4.65 21.67 -34.11
N ASN A 219 -5.80 22.12 -33.62
CA ASN A 219 -6.42 23.38 -34.04
C ASN A 219 -6.53 23.45 -35.60
N ASP A 220 -6.06 24.55 -36.20
CA ASP A 220 -6.07 24.76 -37.64
C ASP A 220 -4.83 24.22 -38.37
N SER A 221 -4.10 23.34 -37.78
CA SER A 221 -2.86 22.78 -38.32
C SER A 221 -2.87 21.27 -38.34
N VAL A 222 -2.34 20.68 -39.39
CA VAL A 222 -2.12 19.24 -39.55
C VAL A 222 -0.63 18.96 -39.46
N TYR A 223 -0.25 18.10 -38.55
CA TYR A 223 1.12 17.62 -38.31
C TYR A 223 1.29 16.26 -39.01
N ILE A 224 2.40 16.09 -39.67
CA ILE A 224 2.68 14.90 -40.50
C ILE A 224 4.05 14.38 -40.11
N SER A 225 4.12 13.15 -39.61
CA SER A 225 5.37 12.44 -39.37
C SER A 225 5.85 11.72 -40.64
N LYS A 226 7.10 11.93 -41.02
CA LYS A 226 7.80 11.30 -42.14
C LYS A 226 8.95 10.42 -41.67
N ASN A 227 9.44 9.56 -42.55
CA ASN A 227 10.69 8.88 -42.32
C ASN A 227 11.86 9.89 -42.26
N GLY A 228 12.55 9.94 -41.13
CA GLY A 228 13.68 10.85 -40.95
C GLY A 228 14.95 10.51 -41.77
N HIS A 229 14.99 9.34 -42.42
CA HIS A 229 16.16 8.94 -43.21
C HIS A 229 16.35 9.78 -44.49
N ASP A 230 15.23 10.27 -45.09
CA ASP A 230 15.28 10.93 -46.38
C ASP A 230 15.73 12.40 -46.29
N GLU A 231 15.46 13.06 -45.15
CA GLU A 231 15.87 14.46 -44.90
C GLU A 231 16.22 14.67 -43.40
N LYS A 232 17.52 14.73 -43.10
CA LYS A 232 18.01 14.93 -41.72
C LYS A 232 17.37 16.13 -41.05
N GLY A 233 16.77 15.90 -39.87
CA GLY A 233 16.17 16.93 -39.04
C GLY A 233 14.77 17.39 -39.42
N LYS A 234 14.11 16.69 -40.37
CA LYS A 234 12.79 17.06 -40.92
C LYS A 234 11.74 15.96 -40.73
N SER A 235 11.81 15.20 -39.67
CA SER A 235 10.87 14.10 -39.44
C SER A 235 9.42 14.56 -39.16
N ILE A 236 9.19 15.82 -38.83
CA ILE A 236 7.86 16.41 -38.65
C ILE A 236 7.68 17.60 -39.55
N THR A 237 6.57 17.64 -40.27
CA THR A 237 6.12 18.78 -41.06
C THR A 237 4.73 19.21 -40.63
N CYS A 238 4.41 20.50 -40.82
CA CYS A 238 3.13 21.09 -40.47
C CYS A 238 2.56 21.91 -41.62
N ILE A 239 1.23 21.86 -41.79
CA ILE A 239 0.51 22.61 -42.79
C ILE A 239 -0.84 23.08 -42.21
N ASP A 240 -1.32 24.23 -42.65
CA ASP A 240 -2.67 24.67 -42.28
C ASP A 240 -3.75 23.73 -42.85
N THR A 241 -4.83 23.54 -42.10
CA THR A 241 -5.90 22.57 -42.42
C THR A 241 -6.54 22.83 -43.81
N LYS A 242 -6.75 24.09 -44.20
CA LYS A 242 -7.37 24.43 -45.50
C LYS A 242 -6.46 24.05 -46.67
N SER A 243 -5.16 24.32 -46.56
CA SER A 243 -4.16 23.96 -47.59
C SER A 243 -3.98 22.42 -47.63
N PHE A 244 -3.99 21.77 -46.49
CA PHE A 244 -3.92 20.32 -46.40
C PHE A 244 -5.08 19.64 -47.18
N LEU A 245 -6.33 20.07 -46.92
CA LEU A 245 -7.51 19.49 -47.60
C LEU A 245 -7.57 19.81 -49.10
N LYS A 246 -6.80 20.81 -49.58
CA LYS A 246 -6.58 21.07 -51.01
C LYS A 246 -5.45 20.24 -51.60
N GLY A 247 -4.86 19.33 -50.83
CA GLY A 247 -3.78 18.47 -51.30
C GLY A 247 -2.41 19.14 -51.45
N LYS A 248 -2.22 20.33 -50.87
CA LYS A 248 -0.93 21.02 -50.92
C LYS A 248 0.10 20.29 -50.06
N SER A 249 1.37 20.37 -50.44
CA SER A 249 2.48 19.85 -49.66
C SER A 249 2.81 20.82 -48.50
N PRO A 250 3.27 20.28 -47.31
CA PRO A 250 3.69 21.11 -46.20
C PRO A 250 4.85 22.03 -46.58
N ASN A 251 4.79 23.28 -46.10
CA ASN A 251 5.83 24.28 -46.28
C ASN A 251 6.57 24.61 -44.97
N THR A 252 6.08 24.12 -43.87
CA THR A 252 6.67 24.35 -42.53
C THR A 252 7.25 23.03 -42.01
N THR A 253 8.52 23.03 -41.68
CA THR A 253 9.23 21.90 -41.07
C THR A 253 9.54 22.21 -39.63
N ILE A 254 9.28 21.29 -38.73
CA ILE A 254 9.64 21.37 -37.31
C ILE A 254 11.00 20.70 -37.14
N LYS A 255 11.97 21.42 -36.57
CA LYS A 255 13.27 20.87 -36.27
C LYS A 255 13.10 19.68 -35.31
N SER A 256 13.46 18.49 -35.74
CA SER A 256 13.27 17.23 -35.03
C SER A 256 14.46 16.33 -35.23
N PRO A 257 14.72 15.39 -34.31
CA PRO A 257 15.74 14.35 -34.51
C PRO A 257 15.38 13.44 -35.70
N ASN A 258 16.34 12.65 -36.12
CA ASN A 258 16.14 11.63 -37.17
C ASN A 258 15.45 10.41 -36.54
N THR A 259 14.13 10.44 -36.50
CA THR A 259 13.30 9.42 -35.82
C THR A 259 11.94 9.29 -36.50
N ILE A 260 11.20 8.22 -36.14
CA ILE A 260 9.82 7.98 -36.60
C ILE A 260 8.87 8.29 -35.45
N PHE A 261 7.94 9.23 -35.69
CA PHE A 261 6.88 9.55 -34.72
C PHE A 261 5.62 8.75 -35.06
N TRP A 262 5.27 7.81 -34.14
CA TRP A 262 4.14 6.89 -34.37
C TRP A 262 2.78 7.46 -33.93
N ASN A 263 2.76 8.29 -32.92
CA ASN A 263 1.54 8.86 -32.36
C ASN A 263 1.77 10.29 -31.92
N PHE A 264 0.70 11.08 -32.01
CA PHE A 264 0.61 12.43 -31.48
C PHE A 264 -0.59 12.51 -30.55
N ILE A 265 -0.50 13.31 -29.51
CA ILE A 265 -1.59 13.60 -28.59
C ILE A 265 -1.53 15.04 -28.11
N THR A 266 -2.69 15.70 -27.97
CA THR A 266 -2.77 17.05 -27.41
C THR A 266 -3.45 17.02 -26.05
N THR A 267 -2.85 17.70 -25.08
CA THR A 267 -3.42 17.86 -23.74
C THR A 267 -4.42 19.02 -23.69
N GLN A 268 -5.19 19.13 -22.59
CA GLN A 268 -6.12 20.22 -22.35
C GLN A 268 -5.44 21.61 -22.33
N ASN A 269 -4.16 21.67 -21.97
CA ASN A 269 -3.37 22.90 -22.00
C ASN A 269 -2.76 23.17 -23.40
N ASN A 270 -3.28 22.52 -24.43
CA ASN A 270 -2.86 22.67 -25.81
C ASN A 270 -1.37 22.31 -26.05
N VAL A 271 -0.79 21.47 -25.22
CA VAL A 271 0.57 20.93 -25.40
C VAL A 271 0.49 19.71 -26.33
N LEU A 272 1.29 19.67 -27.40
CA LEU A 272 1.39 18.54 -28.30
C LEU A 272 2.56 17.65 -27.92
N PHE A 273 2.26 16.38 -27.64
CA PHE A 273 3.26 15.34 -27.44
C PHE A 273 3.29 14.37 -28.61
N ALA A 274 4.48 13.80 -28.87
CA ALA A 274 4.69 12.78 -29.86
C ALA A 274 5.57 11.66 -29.32
N GLY A 275 5.17 10.40 -29.57
CA GLY A 275 5.96 9.22 -29.24
C GLY A 275 6.80 8.77 -30.44
N ALA A 276 8.07 8.50 -30.21
CA ALA A 276 9.03 8.08 -31.24
C ALA A 276 9.74 6.77 -30.88
N ASP A 277 10.05 5.98 -31.94
CA ASP A 277 10.76 4.71 -31.85
C ASP A 277 12.17 4.85 -32.42
N GLY A 278 13.07 5.54 -31.86
CA GLY A 278 14.38 5.89 -32.38
C GLY A 278 14.97 4.98 -33.46
N VAL A 279 15.16 5.53 -34.62
CA VAL A 279 15.82 4.83 -35.77
C VAL A 279 17.33 4.68 -35.52
N GLU A 280 17.92 5.72 -34.91
CA GLU A 280 19.31 5.72 -34.45
C GLU A 280 19.34 5.65 -32.91
N TYR A 281 20.39 5.10 -32.35
CA TYR A 281 20.55 5.01 -30.88
C TYR A 281 20.38 6.38 -30.21
N GLY A 282 19.47 6.48 -29.26
CA GLY A 282 19.20 7.71 -28.50
C GLY A 282 18.29 8.74 -29.20
N THR A 283 17.75 8.47 -30.41
CA THR A 283 16.87 9.40 -31.12
C THR A 283 15.38 9.22 -30.83
N GLY A 284 15.00 8.16 -30.12
CA GLY A 284 13.58 7.90 -29.75
C GLY A 284 13.17 8.54 -28.41
N GLY A 285 11.95 8.30 -28.00
CA GLY A 285 11.37 8.76 -26.74
C GLY A 285 10.09 9.57 -26.87
N LEU A 286 9.74 10.27 -25.79
CA LEU A 286 8.63 11.22 -25.75
C LEU A 286 9.13 12.63 -26.08
N PHE A 287 8.47 13.26 -27.03
CA PHE A 287 8.79 14.62 -27.46
C PHE A 287 7.62 15.58 -27.23
N GLN A 288 7.94 16.75 -26.73
CA GLN A 288 7.03 17.89 -26.77
C GLN A 288 7.27 18.65 -28.06
N ILE A 289 6.20 18.89 -28.84
CA ILE A 289 6.27 19.50 -30.14
C ILE A 289 5.74 20.95 -30.06
N ASP A 290 6.63 21.88 -30.39
CA ASP A 290 6.32 23.30 -30.59
C ASP A 290 7.04 23.77 -31.86
N LYS A 291 7.85 24.80 -31.83
CA LYS A 291 8.73 25.21 -32.94
C LYS A 291 9.87 24.21 -33.18
N ILE A 292 10.22 23.48 -32.15
CA ILE A 292 11.23 22.41 -32.14
C ILE A 292 10.64 21.21 -31.42
N ALA A 293 10.99 20.00 -31.86
CA ALA A 293 10.68 18.76 -31.14
C ALA A 293 11.72 18.56 -30.02
N THR A 294 11.30 18.79 -28.77
CA THR A 294 12.15 18.67 -27.59
C THR A 294 11.93 17.32 -26.92
N ASN A 295 12.99 16.55 -26.73
CA ASN A 295 12.92 15.28 -26.01
C ASN A 295 12.66 15.53 -24.52
N VAL A 296 11.59 14.99 -24.01
CA VAL A 296 11.14 15.11 -22.60
C VAL A 296 11.09 13.77 -21.85
N THR A 297 11.66 12.72 -22.45
CA THR A 297 11.63 11.35 -21.91
C THR A 297 12.13 11.27 -20.48
N SER A 298 13.32 11.82 -20.22
CA SER A 298 13.90 11.86 -18.87
C SER A 298 13.14 12.76 -17.90
N THR A 299 12.62 13.89 -18.40
CA THR A 299 11.80 14.82 -17.59
C THR A 299 10.52 14.15 -17.08
N PHE A 300 9.98 13.20 -17.85
CA PHE A 300 8.78 12.45 -17.50
C PHE A 300 9.09 11.11 -16.80
N GLY A 301 10.35 10.83 -16.48
CA GLY A 301 10.75 9.58 -15.82
C GLY A 301 10.47 8.32 -16.65
N ILE A 302 10.48 8.43 -17.98
CA ILE A 302 10.20 7.30 -18.86
C ILE A 302 11.50 6.52 -19.10
N PRO A 303 11.56 5.22 -18.78
CA PRO A 303 12.80 4.44 -18.89
C PRO A 303 13.10 3.99 -20.33
N SER A 304 12.15 4.11 -21.26
CA SER A 304 12.27 3.63 -22.64
C SER A 304 12.41 4.76 -23.65
N SER A 305 13.27 4.57 -24.64
CA SER A 305 13.35 5.42 -25.83
C SER A 305 12.42 4.97 -26.97
N LYS A 306 11.65 3.87 -26.79
CA LYS A 306 10.76 3.33 -27.83
C LYS A 306 9.31 3.47 -27.40
N ILE A 307 8.62 4.48 -27.94
CA ILE A 307 7.24 4.80 -27.59
C ILE A 307 6.34 4.56 -28.78
N TRP A 308 5.39 3.63 -28.64
CA TRP A 308 4.49 3.21 -29.71
C TRP A 308 3.06 3.70 -29.56
N SER A 309 2.60 3.95 -28.33
CA SER A 309 1.23 4.41 -28.10
C SER A 309 1.17 5.51 -27.07
N LEU A 310 0.25 6.45 -27.30
CA LEU A 310 -0.05 7.54 -26.38
C LEU A 310 -1.57 7.62 -26.18
N HIS A 311 -2.00 7.84 -24.96
CA HIS A 311 -3.39 8.16 -24.64
C HIS A 311 -3.41 9.26 -23.58
N TYR A 312 -4.33 10.21 -23.69
CA TYR A 312 -4.47 11.30 -22.74
C TYR A 312 -5.87 11.32 -22.14
N ASP A 313 -5.92 11.21 -20.84
CA ASP A 313 -7.12 11.37 -20.06
C ASP A 313 -7.29 12.82 -19.63
N LYS A 314 -8.33 13.46 -20.19
CA LYS A 314 -8.66 14.85 -19.87
C LYS A 314 -9.20 15.01 -18.44
N THR A 315 -9.86 13.98 -17.92
CA THR A 315 -10.53 14.03 -16.61
C THR A 315 -9.52 14.08 -15.48
N ASP A 316 -8.47 13.27 -15.57
CA ASP A 316 -7.45 13.13 -14.53
C ASP A 316 -6.13 13.79 -14.91
N ASN A 317 -6.06 14.45 -16.10
CA ASN A 317 -4.85 15.05 -16.67
C ASN A 317 -3.66 14.08 -16.68
N LEU A 318 -3.93 12.81 -17.02
CA LEU A 318 -2.94 11.75 -17.09
C LEU A 318 -2.51 11.49 -18.53
N LEU A 319 -1.20 11.36 -18.74
CA LEU A 319 -0.64 10.92 -20.00
C LEU A 319 -0.18 9.46 -19.86
N TYR A 320 -0.81 8.58 -20.62
CA TYR A 320 -0.45 7.17 -20.72
C TYR A 320 0.51 6.98 -21.89
N VAL A 321 1.64 6.35 -21.61
CA VAL A 321 2.74 6.13 -22.58
C VAL A 321 3.01 4.64 -22.69
N GLY A 322 2.69 4.05 -23.82
CA GLY A 322 2.97 2.65 -24.12
C GLY A 322 4.34 2.51 -24.76
N THR A 323 5.18 1.73 -24.13
CA THR A 323 6.58 1.51 -24.53
C THR A 323 6.81 0.12 -25.10
N ILE A 324 7.95 -0.05 -25.72
CA ILE A 324 8.49 -1.36 -26.09
C ILE A 324 9.51 -1.78 -25.04
N GLY A 325 9.22 -2.88 -24.37
CA GLY A 325 10.12 -3.50 -23.38
C GLY A 325 9.86 -3.08 -21.94
N GLU A 326 9.33 -1.86 -21.70
CA GLU A 326 9.20 -1.28 -20.35
C GLU A 326 7.75 -1.17 -19.85
N GLY A 327 6.78 -1.67 -20.62
CA GLY A 327 5.37 -1.67 -20.21
C GLY A 327 4.66 -0.34 -20.45
N LEU A 328 3.69 -0.07 -19.59
CA LEU A 328 2.87 1.13 -19.59
C LEU A 328 3.40 2.11 -18.55
N ILE A 329 3.70 3.35 -18.97
CA ILE A 329 4.06 4.45 -18.08
C ILE A 329 2.87 5.41 -18.01
N ILE A 330 2.45 5.77 -16.81
CA ILE A 330 1.39 6.73 -16.54
C ILE A 330 2.01 7.96 -15.91
N VAL A 331 1.90 9.11 -16.56
CA VAL A 331 2.48 10.38 -16.10
C VAL A 331 1.37 11.30 -15.63
N ASP A 332 1.46 11.77 -14.41
CA ASP A 332 0.56 12.77 -13.85
C ASP A 332 1.07 14.16 -14.23
N LEU A 333 0.38 14.83 -15.16
CA LEU A 333 0.79 16.14 -15.68
C LEU A 333 0.55 17.29 -14.69
N ASP A 334 -0.27 17.09 -13.67
CA ASP A 334 -0.52 18.08 -12.60
C ASP A 334 0.54 18.00 -11.50
N LYS A 335 1.16 16.83 -11.28
CA LYS A 335 2.13 16.61 -10.22
C LYS A 335 3.55 17.00 -10.63
N LYS A 336 3.75 18.30 -10.81
CA LYS A 336 5.05 18.93 -11.09
C LYS A 336 5.53 19.76 -9.90
N TYR A 337 5.49 19.16 -8.70
CA TYR A 337 5.88 19.86 -7.47
C TYR A 337 7.03 19.23 -6.70
N PHE A 338 7.62 18.15 -7.25
CA PHE A 338 8.77 17.46 -6.67
C PHE A 338 10.05 17.75 -7.46
N ASN A 339 11.12 18.08 -6.75
CA ASN A 339 12.48 18.07 -7.28
C ASN A 339 13.31 17.10 -6.44
N LYS A 340 13.97 16.13 -7.07
CA LYS A 340 14.91 15.21 -6.42
C LYS A 340 16.33 15.67 -6.70
N ASN A 341 17.12 15.85 -5.65
CA ASN A 341 18.57 16.05 -5.73
C ASN A 341 19.24 14.75 -5.26
N GLY A 342 19.99 14.08 -6.11
CA GLY A 342 20.61 12.80 -5.82
C GLY A 342 21.64 12.85 -4.69
N ILE A 343 21.91 11.72 -4.04
CA ILE A 343 22.83 11.39 -2.96
C ILE A 343 22.15 11.40 -1.58
N ASN A 344 22.34 10.29 -0.87
CA ASN A 344 21.91 10.05 0.51
C ASN A 344 22.10 11.30 1.39
N THR A 345 20.98 11.87 1.82
CA THR A 345 20.93 13.16 2.51
C THR A 345 20.41 12.99 3.93
N ILE A 346 21.19 13.43 4.92
CA ILE A 346 20.84 13.36 6.34
C ILE A 346 19.96 14.54 6.76
N SER A 347 20.25 15.73 6.25
CA SER A 347 19.47 16.93 6.54
C SER A 347 19.58 17.95 5.39
N PHE A 348 18.50 18.65 5.14
CA PHE A 348 18.41 19.67 4.10
C PHE A 348 17.77 20.93 4.65
N ARG A 349 18.43 22.08 4.53
CA ARG A 349 17.96 23.37 5.02
C ARG A 349 18.15 24.46 3.97
N ARG A 350 17.29 25.44 4.04
CA ARG A 350 17.33 26.66 3.23
C ARG A 350 16.86 27.84 4.07
N ASN A 351 17.42 29.03 3.85
CA ASN A 351 16.91 30.27 4.43
C ASN A 351 17.20 31.48 3.51
N ASN A 352 17.03 32.72 4.00
CA ASN A 352 17.26 33.91 3.19
C ASN A 352 18.74 34.19 2.89
N PHE A 353 19.67 33.58 3.63
CA PHE A 353 21.12 33.76 3.49
C PHE A 353 21.79 32.63 2.71
N TYR A 354 21.22 31.42 2.74
CA TYR A 354 21.74 30.25 2.07
C TYR A 354 20.72 29.69 1.10
N LYS A 355 21.12 29.51 -0.16
CA LYS A 355 20.30 28.90 -1.19
C LYS A 355 20.06 27.41 -0.87
N ASN A 356 21.11 26.71 -0.45
CA ASN A 356 21.03 25.33 0.02
C ASN A 356 22.11 25.08 1.09
N VAL A 357 21.74 24.32 2.12
CA VAL A 357 22.68 23.72 3.07
C VAL A 357 22.29 22.25 3.19
N VAL A 358 23.10 21.37 2.66
CA VAL A 358 22.82 19.95 2.55
C VAL A 358 23.85 19.17 3.33
N LEU A 359 23.40 18.33 4.24
CA LEU A 359 24.22 17.39 4.97
C LEU A 359 24.03 16.01 4.36
N ASN A 360 25.11 15.47 3.81
CA ASN A 360 25.16 14.15 3.19
C ASN A 360 25.94 13.16 4.05
N VAL A 361 25.94 11.90 3.69
CA VAL A 361 26.78 10.87 4.31
C VAL A 361 28.28 11.19 4.17
N THR A 362 28.65 11.93 3.14
CA THR A 362 30.04 12.28 2.81
C THR A 362 30.52 13.61 3.43
N GLY A 363 29.60 14.48 3.85
CA GLY A 363 29.91 15.78 4.39
C GLY A 363 28.82 16.82 4.25
N LEU A 364 29.21 18.08 4.37
CA LEU A 364 28.35 19.26 4.32
C LEU A 364 28.58 20.04 3.01
N GLU A 365 27.52 20.34 2.30
CA GLU A 365 27.50 21.20 1.13
C GLU A 365 26.76 22.51 1.44
N ILE A 366 27.39 23.65 1.23
CA ILE A 366 26.83 25.00 1.47
C ILE A 366 26.77 25.74 0.14
N GLU A 367 25.62 26.22 -0.26
CA GLU A 367 25.43 27.08 -1.43
C GLU A 367 24.97 28.50 -0.99
N LYS A 368 25.85 29.48 -1.19
CA LYS A 368 25.60 30.89 -0.86
C LYS A 368 26.04 31.75 -2.04
N ASN A 369 25.17 32.64 -2.56
CA ASN A 369 25.47 33.56 -3.67
C ASN A 369 26.13 32.86 -4.88
N ASP A 370 25.57 31.73 -5.33
CA ASP A 370 26.03 30.87 -6.43
C ASP A 370 27.44 30.26 -6.23
N LYS A 371 27.99 30.38 -5.04
CA LYS A 371 29.22 29.67 -4.64
C LYS A 371 28.84 28.42 -3.87
N LYS A 372 29.45 27.30 -4.20
CA LYS A 372 29.34 26.03 -3.50
C LYS A 372 30.61 25.78 -2.70
N ILE A 373 30.42 25.39 -1.44
CA ILE A 373 31.49 24.99 -0.52
C ILE A 373 31.14 23.59 -0.04
N ASN A 374 32.06 22.66 -0.18
CA ASN A 374 31.96 21.30 0.28
C ASN A 374 32.95 21.08 1.41
N ILE A 375 32.50 20.52 2.52
CA ILE A 375 33.30 20.18 3.69
C ILE A 375 33.07 18.69 3.95
N SER A 376 34.12 17.90 3.85
CA SER A 376 34.02 16.45 4.09
C SER A 376 33.75 16.13 5.58
N ASN A 377 33.25 14.95 5.86
CA ASN A 377 33.09 14.47 7.23
C ASN A 377 34.43 14.42 7.98
N ASP A 378 35.52 14.15 7.27
CA ASP A 378 36.86 14.13 7.81
C ASP A 378 37.32 15.54 8.24
N GLU A 379 37.05 16.54 7.41
CA GLU A 379 37.34 17.95 7.74
C GLU A 379 36.48 18.45 8.91
N LEU A 380 35.18 18.07 8.94
CA LEU A 380 34.28 18.39 10.06
C LEU A 380 34.76 17.75 11.37
N TYR A 381 35.25 16.50 11.30
CA TYR A 381 35.84 15.81 12.45
C TYR A 381 37.09 16.52 12.93
N ASP A 382 38.02 16.89 12.04
CA ASP A 382 39.24 17.58 12.37
C ASP A 382 38.99 18.98 12.96
N ILE A 383 37.98 19.69 12.43
CA ILE A 383 37.50 20.96 13.01
C ILE A 383 37.04 20.76 14.45
N VAL A 384 36.20 19.75 14.72
CA VAL A 384 35.72 19.47 16.08
C VAL A 384 36.87 19.10 16.99
N LYS A 385 37.75 18.16 16.56
CA LYS A 385 38.90 17.67 17.33
C LYS A 385 39.88 18.80 17.69
N THR A 386 40.23 19.68 16.76
CA THR A 386 41.18 20.78 16.97
C THR A 386 40.63 21.85 17.91
N ASN A 387 39.30 21.99 17.98
CA ASN A 387 38.67 23.03 18.78
C ASN A 387 38.18 22.56 20.18
N ILE A 388 38.23 21.27 20.47
CA ILE A 388 37.87 20.73 21.81
C ILE A 388 38.68 21.43 22.90
N ASN A 389 40.00 21.62 22.73
CA ASN A 389 40.88 22.26 23.70
C ASN A 389 40.63 23.76 23.88
N LYS A 390 39.82 24.39 23.03
CA LYS A 390 39.40 25.80 23.17
C LYS A 390 38.16 25.98 24.02
N LEU A 391 37.50 24.88 24.39
CA LEU A 391 36.34 24.92 25.26
C LEU A 391 36.72 25.30 26.70
N PRO A 392 35.85 25.96 27.48
CA PRO A 392 36.07 26.24 28.88
C PRO A 392 36.43 24.98 29.71
N THR A 393 37.26 25.12 30.73
CA THR A 393 37.87 23.99 31.47
C THR A 393 36.85 23.01 32.06
N HIS A 394 35.67 23.48 32.48
CA HIS A 394 34.61 22.63 32.97
C HIS A 394 33.96 21.72 31.86
N PHE A 395 34.09 22.07 30.57
CA PHE A 395 33.73 21.21 29.48
C PHE A 395 34.87 20.27 29.10
N GLN A 396 36.14 20.67 29.28
CA GLN A 396 37.31 19.86 28.96
C GLN A 396 37.43 18.65 29.93
N LEU A 397 37.14 18.83 31.24
CA LEU A 397 37.22 17.76 32.24
C LEU A 397 36.31 16.54 31.90
N ASN A 398 35.18 16.78 31.25
CA ASN A 398 34.32 15.70 30.76
C ASN A 398 34.80 15.12 29.41
N CYS A 399 35.66 15.81 28.70
CA CYS A 399 36.29 15.38 27.48
C CYS A 399 37.47 14.45 27.71
N ASP A 400 38.33 14.74 28.70
CA ASP A 400 39.60 14.03 28.95
C ASP A 400 39.40 12.54 29.25
N ALA A 401 38.33 12.16 29.90
CA ALA A 401 37.96 10.75 30.16
C ALA A 401 37.61 9.97 28.88
N ASN A 402 37.26 10.66 27.80
CA ASN A 402 36.79 10.06 26.55
C ASN A 402 37.68 10.36 25.33
N ILE A 403 38.62 11.31 25.42
CA ILE A 403 39.49 11.72 24.31
C ILE A 403 40.31 10.56 23.74
N GLY A 404 40.77 9.62 24.58
CA GLY A 404 41.49 8.43 24.13
C GLY A 404 40.62 7.45 23.29
N LYS A 405 39.32 7.65 23.22
CA LYS A 405 38.38 6.81 22.44
C LYS A 405 37.82 7.50 21.18
N PHE A 406 38.25 8.69 20.83
CA PHE A 406 37.82 9.39 19.62
C PHE A 406 38.34 8.67 18.37
N ALA A 407 37.56 7.81 17.85
CA ALA A 407 37.83 7.17 16.58
C ALA A 407 37.15 7.95 15.45
N LYS A 408 37.89 8.34 14.40
CA LYS A 408 37.36 8.92 13.17
C LYS A 408 36.24 8.07 12.58
N LYS A 409 36.30 6.75 12.76
CA LYS A 409 35.34 5.74 12.33
C LYS A 409 33.96 5.80 13.01
N GLY A 410 33.77 6.62 14.06
CA GLY A 410 32.51 6.78 14.79
C GLY A 410 31.96 8.19 14.77
N PHE A 411 32.44 9.09 13.91
CA PHE A 411 31.92 10.44 13.78
C PHE A 411 30.53 10.43 13.17
N LEU A 412 29.55 10.93 13.89
CA LEU A 412 28.15 10.97 13.48
C LEU A 412 27.60 12.39 13.63
N ILE A 413 26.93 12.87 12.60
CA ILE A 413 26.19 14.11 12.62
C ILE A 413 24.73 13.80 12.89
N LYS A 414 24.17 14.46 13.93
CA LYS A 414 22.81 14.19 14.42
C LYS A 414 21.76 15.12 13.81
N SER A 415 22.08 16.41 13.67
CA SER A 415 21.14 17.41 13.16
C SER A 415 21.85 18.64 12.58
N LEU A 416 21.15 19.34 11.71
CA LEU A 416 21.54 20.60 11.09
C LEU A 416 20.44 21.64 11.34
N GLU A 417 20.80 22.82 11.85
CA GLU A 417 19.88 23.95 11.99
C GLU A 417 20.50 25.22 11.40
N LEU A 418 19.64 26.12 10.91
CA LEU A 418 20.03 27.42 10.43
C LEU A 418 19.38 28.50 11.31
N ASP A 419 20.19 29.42 11.81
CA ASP A 419 19.71 30.63 12.47
C ASP A 419 20.38 31.83 11.80
N ASN A 420 19.61 32.54 10.96
CA ASN A 420 20.09 33.64 10.12
C ASN A 420 21.34 33.23 9.32
N GLU A 421 22.47 33.86 9.57
CA GLU A 421 23.74 33.61 8.92
C GLU A 421 24.57 32.48 9.54
N ASN A 422 24.10 31.89 10.65
CA ASN A 422 24.80 30.84 11.34
C ASN A 422 24.25 29.45 10.93
N ILE A 423 25.16 28.51 10.77
CA ILE A 423 24.89 27.08 10.54
C ILE A 423 25.31 26.34 11.81
N PHE A 424 24.38 25.62 12.41
CA PHE A 424 24.64 24.82 13.61
C PHE A 424 24.60 23.34 13.25
N ILE A 425 25.67 22.62 13.53
CA ILE A 425 25.79 21.19 13.28
C ILE A 425 25.95 20.50 14.63
N ASN A 426 24.96 19.67 14.97
CA ASN A 426 25.05 18.83 16.16
C ASN A 426 25.68 17.48 15.77
N THR A 427 26.75 17.12 16.41
CA THR A 427 27.46 15.86 16.22
C THR A 427 27.43 15.03 17.49
N ASN A 428 27.86 13.77 17.43
CA ASN A 428 28.07 12.97 18.64
C ASN A 428 29.21 13.50 19.51
N TYR A 429 30.03 14.41 18.99
CA TYR A 429 31.16 15.04 19.71
C TYR A 429 30.93 16.51 20.06
N GLY A 430 29.91 17.17 19.55
CA GLY A 430 29.61 18.54 19.95
C GLY A 430 28.71 19.32 18.98
N LEU A 431 28.38 20.53 19.44
CA LEU A 431 27.63 21.50 18.64
C LEU A 431 28.60 22.47 17.98
N LEU A 432 28.72 22.39 16.67
CA LEU A 432 29.59 23.23 15.86
C LEU A 432 28.77 24.38 15.27
N LYS A 433 29.26 25.61 15.40
CA LYS A 433 28.74 26.81 14.74
C LYS A 433 29.67 27.18 13.57
N LEU A 434 29.12 27.27 12.36
CA LEU A 434 29.76 27.79 11.18
C LEU A 434 29.13 29.12 10.78
N TYR A 435 29.92 30.09 10.36
CA TYR A 435 29.45 31.41 9.91
C TYR A 435 30.45 32.01 8.91
N PHE A 436 30.00 32.99 8.15
CA PHE A 436 30.87 33.70 7.21
C PHE A 436 31.29 35.04 7.79
N GLU A 437 32.62 35.26 7.82
CA GLU A 437 33.24 36.54 8.14
C GLU A 437 34.09 36.96 6.95
N SER A 438 33.81 38.15 6.38
CA SER A 438 34.54 38.66 5.21
C SER A 438 34.60 37.65 4.04
N ASN A 439 33.52 36.95 3.75
CA ASN A 439 33.37 35.87 2.76
C ASN A 439 34.23 34.62 3.00
N LYS A 440 34.90 34.50 4.15
CA LYS A 440 35.58 33.27 4.57
C LYS A 440 34.73 32.51 5.57
N LEU A 441 34.66 31.19 5.41
CA LEU A 441 33.96 30.33 6.36
C LEU A 441 34.80 30.26 7.65
N GLN A 442 34.15 30.58 8.76
CA GLN A 442 34.66 30.47 10.12
C GLN A 442 33.89 29.41 10.89
N TYR A 443 34.49 28.84 11.91
CA TYR A 443 33.88 27.81 12.74
C TYR A 443 34.23 28.03 14.23
N ASN A 444 33.28 27.64 15.08
CA ASN A 444 33.44 27.63 16.52
C ASN A 444 32.74 26.42 17.14
N LEU A 445 33.43 25.62 17.95
CA LEU A 445 32.83 24.54 18.72
C LEU A 445 32.25 25.15 19.99
N LEU A 446 30.93 25.06 20.11
CA LEU A 446 30.22 25.69 21.23
C LEU A 446 30.10 24.77 22.44
N LEU A 447 29.82 23.49 22.24
CA LEU A 447 29.50 22.52 23.27
C LEU A 447 29.96 21.13 22.85
N TYR A 448 30.14 20.25 23.84
CA TYR A 448 30.52 18.86 23.65
C TYR A 448 29.33 17.93 23.95
N SER A 449 29.12 16.91 23.11
CA SER A 449 28.20 15.77 23.33
C SER A 449 26.80 16.14 23.86
N ILE A 450 26.00 16.86 23.09
CA ILE A 450 24.64 17.24 23.49
C ILE A 450 23.60 16.31 22.82
N GLN A 451 22.45 16.10 23.50
CA GLN A 451 21.33 15.33 22.99
C GLN A 451 20.24 16.24 22.37
N ALA A 452 19.89 17.29 23.09
CA ALA A 452 18.91 18.28 22.62
C ALA A 452 19.40 19.70 22.95
N TYR A 453 19.02 20.64 22.10
CA TYR A 453 19.31 22.05 22.32
C TYR A 453 18.24 22.95 21.73
N LYS A 454 18.15 24.20 22.25
CA LYS A 454 17.26 25.22 21.71
C LYS A 454 17.82 26.61 21.98
N PHE A 455 17.74 27.45 20.95
CA PHE A 455 18.11 28.86 21.05
C PHE A 455 16.89 29.73 21.43
N ASP A 456 17.11 30.69 22.33
CA ASP A 456 16.21 31.81 22.63
C ASP A 456 17.03 33.10 22.44
N LYS A 457 17.00 33.67 21.24
CA LYS A 457 17.89 34.76 20.80
C LYS A 457 19.36 34.34 20.97
N LYS A 458 20.13 35.01 21.87
CA LYS A 458 21.53 34.65 22.15
C LYS A 458 21.68 33.64 23.31
N LYS A 459 20.57 33.21 23.88
CA LYS A 459 20.55 32.23 24.99
C LYS A 459 20.48 30.82 24.42
N LEU A 460 21.21 29.88 25.03
CA LEU A 460 21.22 28.48 24.64
C LEU A 460 20.83 27.58 25.78
N PHE A 461 19.77 26.79 25.58
CA PHE A 461 19.42 25.65 26.42
C PHE A 461 19.93 24.38 25.76
N TYR A 462 20.55 23.50 26.56
CA TYR A 462 21.03 22.22 26.02
C TYR A 462 21.03 21.14 27.11
N TYR A 463 20.85 19.91 26.66
CA TYR A 463 20.73 18.73 27.51
C TYR A 463 21.81 17.71 27.14
N PHE A 464 22.57 17.28 28.17
CA PHE A 464 23.55 16.21 28.07
C PHE A 464 22.91 14.87 28.45
N PRO A 465 23.13 13.78 27.68
CA PRO A 465 22.73 12.44 28.08
C PRO A 465 23.37 12.09 29.43
N TYR A 466 22.58 11.66 30.38
CA TYR A 466 22.99 11.22 31.72
C TYR A 466 23.57 12.29 32.67
N HIS A 467 23.74 13.55 32.24
CA HIS A 467 24.46 14.51 33.06
C HIS A 467 23.62 15.71 33.51
N SER A 468 23.18 16.57 32.63
CA SER A 468 22.52 17.79 33.12
C SER A 468 21.79 18.56 32.02
N LEU A 469 20.76 19.29 32.44
CA LEU A 469 20.19 20.37 31.67
C LEU A 469 20.99 21.64 31.98
N ASN A 470 21.46 22.35 30.97
CA ASN A 470 22.29 23.53 31.12
C ASN A 470 21.69 24.70 30.34
N PHE A 471 22.04 25.88 30.78
CA PHE A 471 21.65 27.14 30.21
C PHE A 471 22.84 28.09 30.08
N THR A 472 23.10 28.56 28.89
CA THR A 472 24.10 29.60 28.62
C THR A 472 23.39 30.90 28.27
N PRO A 473 23.49 31.94 29.13
CA PRO A 473 22.79 33.22 28.94
C PRO A 473 23.19 33.99 27.70
N ASN A 474 24.44 33.84 27.25
CA ASN A 474 24.95 34.43 26.02
C ASN A 474 25.93 33.47 25.35
N ILE A 475 25.59 33.01 24.16
CA ILE A 475 26.37 32.06 23.37
C ILE A 475 27.74 32.61 22.96
N ASP A 476 27.85 33.92 22.80
CA ASP A 476 29.12 34.60 22.46
C ASP A 476 30.02 34.78 23.70
N LYS A 477 29.50 34.58 24.93
CA LYS A 477 30.23 34.69 26.21
C LYS A 477 29.95 33.45 27.07
N GLN A 478 30.68 32.37 26.80
CA GLN A 478 30.46 31.05 27.43
C GLN A 478 30.74 30.97 28.94
N ASN A 479 31.42 31.97 29.53
CA ASN A 479 31.87 31.94 30.91
C ASN A 479 30.80 31.99 32.00
N ASN A 480 29.51 32.18 31.64
CA ASN A 480 28.40 32.28 32.58
C ASN A 480 27.37 31.15 32.35
N THR A 481 27.79 29.94 32.17
CA THR A 481 26.87 28.80 32.03
C THR A 481 26.32 28.41 33.42
N VAL A 482 24.99 28.37 33.53
CA VAL A 482 24.29 27.86 34.73
C VAL A 482 24.03 26.39 34.53
N CYS A 483 24.73 25.54 35.29
CA CYS A 483 24.53 24.09 35.28
C CYS A 483 23.50 23.71 36.34
N TYR A 484 22.56 22.89 35.98
CA TYR A 484 21.60 22.29 36.88
C TYR A 484 22.07 20.90 37.31
N ASP A 485 22.37 20.78 38.61
CA ASP A 485 22.91 19.56 39.23
C ASP A 485 21.78 18.53 39.45
N PRO A 486 21.80 17.38 38.76
CA PRO A 486 20.75 16.35 38.86
C PRO A 486 20.74 15.65 40.23
N PHE A 487 21.85 15.68 40.96
CA PHE A 487 21.98 15.00 42.27
C PHE A 487 21.33 15.79 43.41
N LYS A 488 21.08 17.08 43.21
CA LYS A 488 20.46 17.94 44.23
C LYS A 488 18.93 18.02 44.11
N ASN A 489 18.34 17.51 43.07
CA ASN A 489 16.90 17.70 42.83
C ASN A 489 16.23 16.42 42.33
N LYS A 490 15.24 15.88 43.08
CA LYS A 490 14.54 14.64 42.73
C LYS A 490 13.68 14.72 41.43
N ASN A 491 13.35 15.93 40.95
CA ASN A 491 12.49 16.16 39.77
C ASN A 491 13.31 16.67 38.56
N TYR A 492 14.33 15.95 38.20
CA TYR A 492 15.22 16.28 37.12
C TYR A 492 14.70 15.74 35.76
N PRO A 493 14.69 16.55 34.68
CA PRO A 493 14.32 16.09 33.37
C PRO A 493 15.26 15.00 32.83
N LYS A 494 14.70 13.82 32.49
CA LYS A 494 15.48 12.70 31.97
C LYS A 494 15.02 12.36 30.57
N ASN A 495 15.90 11.77 29.75
CA ASN A 495 15.62 11.29 28.40
C ASN A 495 14.95 12.34 27.51
N ILE A 496 15.44 13.56 27.53
CA ILE A 496 14.88 14.67 26.78
C ILE A 496 15.17 14.49 25.28
N ILE A 497 14.13 14.47 24.47
CA ILE A 497 14.19 14.36 23.00
C ILE A 497 14.13 15.72 22.32
N ASP A 498 13.41 16.68 22.89
CA ASP A 498 13.27 18.02 22.32
C ASP A 498 13.04 19.08 23.40
N ILE A 499 13.40 20.32 23.09
CA ILE A 499 13.19 21.52 23.93
C ILE A 499 12.39 22.53 23.12
N ILE A 500 11.20 22.87 23.59
CA ILE A 500 10.28 23.74 22.85
C ILE A 500 9.88 24.94 23.71
N PHE A 501 9.91 26.13 23.11
CA PHE A 501 9.49 27.36 23.73
C PHE A 501 8.17 27.84 23.15
N THR A 502 7.22 28.09 24.06
CA THR A 502 6.03 28.88 23.75
C THR A 502 6.19 30.31 24.27
N LYS A 503 5.18 31.13 24.05
CA LYS A 503 5.17 32.49 24.61
C LYS A 503 5.10 32.49 26.14
N SER A 504 4.54 31.46 26.75
CA SER A 504 4.27 31.37 28.19
C SER A 504 5.29 30.53 28.95
N ASN A 505 5.78 29.44 28.35
CA ASN A 505 6.56 28.43 29.04
C ASN A 505 7.65 27.83 28.17
N LYS A 506 8.58 27.13 28.81
CA LYS A 506 9.62 26.32 28.16
C LYS A 506 9.37 24.85 28.50
N TYR A 507 9.33 24.00 27.50
CA TYR A 507 8.96 22.60 27.61
C TYR A 507 10.16 21.72 27.29
N PHE A 508 10.35 20.71 28.12
CA PHE A 508 11.37 19.66 27.95
C PHE A 508 10.60 18.35 27.78
N VAL A 509 10.62 17.83 26.57
CA VAL A 509 9.84 16.67 26.19
C VAL A 509 10.66 15.42 26.46
N SER A 510 10.19 14.54 27.34
CA SER A 510 10.88 13.30 27.68
C SER A 510 10.34 12.15 26.84
N LYS A 511 11.24 11.25 26.45
CA LYS A 511 10.89 10.01 25.76
C LYS A 511 10.10 9.05 26.64
N THR A 512 10.34 9.05 27.97
CA THR A 512 9.85 7.99 28.87
C THR A 512 9.04 8.49 30.06
N GLU A 513 9.16 9.78 30.40
CA GLU A 513 8.59 10.26 31.67
C GLU A 513 7.39 11.20 31.49
N GLY A 514 7.27 11.85 30.33
CA GLY A 514 6.23 12.84 30.06
C GLY A 514 6.79 14.23 29.71
N LEU A 515 6.18 15.29 30.23
CA LEU A 515 6.49 16.66 29.87
C LEU A 515 6.93 17.47 31.10
N TYR A 516 8.14 17.99 31.06
CA TYR A 516 8.64 18.91 32.08
C TYR A 516 8.43 20.35 31.62
N VAL A 517 7.99 21.20 32.50
CA VAL A 517 7.65 22.59 32.21
C VAL A 517 8.45 23.54 33.09
N LEU A 518 9.16 24.50 32.46
CA LEU A 518 9.77 25.63 33.16
C LEU A 518 8.91 26.88 32.91
N LYS A 519 8.37 27.41 33.98
CA LYS A 519 7.58 28.65 33.98
C LYS A 519 8.44 29.87 34.13
N GLY A 520 8.24 30.86 33.24
CA GLY A 520 8.93 32.15 33.33
C GLY A 520 10.41 32.09 32.98
N ASP A 521 11.12 33.19 33.27
CA ASP A 521 12.55 33.41 32.96
C ASP A 521 13.45 33.40 34.20
N ASN A 522 12.95 32.89 35.35
CA ASN A 522 13.77 32.79 36.52
C ASN A 522 14.66 31.53 36.49
N TYR A 523 15.89 31.72 36.01
CA TYR A 523 16.88 30.65 35.84
C TYR A 523 17.65 30.34 37.12
N LYS A 524 17.41 31.02 38.23
CA LYS A 524 18.07 30.77 39.53
C LYS A 524 17.46 29.62 40.31
N GLU A 525 16.17 29.40 40.17
CA GLU A 525 15.46 28.27 40.79
C GLU A 525 14.76 27.45 39.73
N PHE A 526 15.45 26.46 39.17
CA PHE A 526 14.83 25.54 38.23
C PHE A 526 13.88 24.57 38.93
N LYS A 527 12.58 24.87 38.88
CA LYS A 527 11.54 23.90 39.25
C LYS A 527 10.91 23.38 37.99
N PHE A 528 11.02 22.08 37.76
CA PHE A 528 10.47 21.37 36.63
C PHE A 528 9.29 20.50 37.04
N PRO A 529 8.07 21.05 37.20
CA PRO A 529 6.91 20.22 37.40
C PRO A 529 6.71 19.29 36.20
N LEU A 530 6.50 18.00 36.50
CA LEU A 530 6.23 16.96 35.52
C LEU A 530 4.73 16.86 35.26
N TYR A 531 4.35 17.00 34.01
CA TYR A 531 3.00 16.81 33.53
C TYR A 531 2.90 15.57 32.66
N TYR A 532 1.73 14.94 32.61
CA TYR A 532 1.44 13.77 31.79
C TYR A 532 2.44 12.63 32.02
N LYS A 533 2.68 12.32 33.29
CA LYS A 533 3.61 11.28 33.75
C LYS A 533 3.26 9.92 33.12
N GLY A 534 4.27 9.24 32.57
CA GLY A 534 4.14 7.94 31.96
C GLY A 534 3.71 7.97 30.49
N MET A 535 3.52 9.16 29.89
CA MET A 535 3.35 9.27 28.44
C MET A 535 4.71 9.25 27.76
N GLU A 536 4.85 8.39 26.75
CA GLU A 536 6.07 8.24 25.98
C GLU A 536 5.97 9.06 24.68
N PHE A 537 6.72 10.16 24.61
CA PHE A 537 6.77 11.01 23.45
C PHE A 537 7.97 10.66 22.57
N VAL A 538 7.76 10.62 21.25
CA VAL A 538 8.81 10.34 20.25
C VAL A 538 9.11 11.53 19.35
N ALA A 539 8.18 12.46 19.22
CA ALA A 539 8.34 13.67 18.44
C ALA A 539 7.60 14.85 19.06
N ALA A 540 8.14 16.05 18.90
CA ALA A 540 7.49 17.27 19.36
C ALA A 540 7.75 18.42 18.37
N ARG A 541 6.79 19.36 18.25
CA ARG A 541 6.93 20.51 17.39
C ARG A 541 6.09 21.67 17.88
N GLN A 542 6.66 22.87 17.87
CA GLN A 542 5.90 24.09 18.08
C GLN A 542 4.89 24.29 16.93
N TYR A 543 3.60 24.42 17.27
CA TYR A 543 2.52 24.61 16.32
C TYR A 543 2.14 26.08 16.15
N SER A 544 1.99 26.79 17.28
CA SER A 544 1.77 28.22 17.33
C SER A 544 2.47 28.84 18.55
N GLY A 545 2.24 30.14 18.79
CA GLY A 545 2.84 30.80 19.93
C GLY A 545 2.54 30.18 21.30
N HIS A 546 1.41 29.47 21.45
CA HIS A 546 0.95 28.84 22.69
C HIS A 546 0.66 27.33 22.55
N GLN A 547 0.92 26.75 21.38
CA GLN A 547 0.53 25.39 21.10
C GLN A 547 1.72 24.54 20.65
N ILE A 548 1.74 23.28 21.08
CA ILE A 548 2.75 22.30 20.75
C ILE A 548 2.05 21.02 20.27
N LEU A 549 2.54 20.45 19.18
CA LEU A 549 2.21 19.10 18.74
C LEU A 549 3.14 18.11 19.44
N LEU A 550 2.58 17.02 19.94
CA LEU A 550 3.29 15.94 20.62
C LEU A 550 2.87 14.60 20.00
N GLY A 551 3.81 13.84 19.49
CA GLY A 551 3.61 12.49 18.96
C GLY A 551 4.07 11.45 19.95
N THR A 552 3.27 10.40 20.15
CA THR A 552 3.59 9.28 21.05
C THR A 552 4.11 8.07 20.29
N ILE A 553 4.71 7.13 21.00
CA ILE A 553 5.21 5.87 20.48
C ILE A 553 4.08 5.01 19.86
N ASN A 554 2.85 5.20 20.33
CA ASN A 554 1.67 4.46 19.86
C ASN A 554 0.99 5.11 18.62
N GLY A 555 1.64 6.08 17.97
CA GLY A 555 1.07 6.75 16.79
C GLY A 555 0.03 7.83 17.11
N ASP A 556 -0.25 8.13 18.37
CA ASP A 556 -1.17 9.20 18.72
C ASP A 556 -0.51 10.58 18.62
N VAL A 557 -1.28 11.57 18.16
CA VAL A 557 -0.84 12.97 18.10
C VAL A 557 -1.73 13.82 19.00
N PHE A 558 -1.08 14.54 19.89
CA PHE A 558 -1.73 15.44 20.82
C PHE A 558 -1.38 16.91 20.52
N LEU A 559 -2.33 17.78 20.77
CA LEU A 559 -2.14 19.23 20.83
C LEU A 559 -2.12 19.67 22.28
N LEU A 560 -1.02 20.25 22.71
CA LEU A 560 -0.88 20.91 24.00
C LEU A 560 -1.15 22.40 23.78
N ASP A 561 -2.08 22.98 24.52
CA ASP A 561 -2.38 24.42 24.54
C ASP A 561 -2.06 24.97 25.94
N ASP A 562 -1.26 26.06 26.00
CA ASP A 562 -0.85 26.69 27.25
C ASP A 562 -1.33 28.14 27.40
N LYS A 563 -2.28 28.57 26.56
CA LYS A 563 -2.73 29.98 26.55
C LYS A 563 -3.33 30.40 27.89
N ASN A 564 -4.21 29.60 28.47
CA ASN A 564 -4.90 29.89 29.72
C ASN A 564 -4.57 28.85 30.81
N LYS A 565 -4.73 27.56 30.49
CA LYS A 565 -4.43 26.43 31.36
C LYS A 565 -3.82 25.34 30.49
N LEU A 566 -2.82 24.64 31.02
CA LEU A 566 -2.16 23.55 30.33
C LEU A 566 -3.17 22.43 30.02
N GLN A 567 -3.54 22.32 28.74
CA GLN A 567 -4.53 21.35 28.27
C GLN A 567 -3.94 20.52 27.14
N LEU A 568 -3.98 19.20 27.30
CA LEU A 568 -3.58 18.23 26.30
C LEU A 568 -4.83 17.61 25.65
N THR A 569 -4.95 17.75 24.35
CA THR A 569 -6.09 17.23 23.58
C THR A 569 -5.57 16.27 22.52
N LYS A 570 -6.08 15.04 22.49
CA LYS A 570 -5.79 14.11 21.40
C LYS A 570 -6.48 14.62 20.12
N ILE A 571 -5.69 14.88 19.10
CA ILE A 571 -6.18 15.39 17.81
C ILE A 571 -6.24 14.30 16.73
N LEU A 572 -5.34 13.32 16.80
CA LEU A 572 -5.27 12.18 15.90
C LEU A 572 -4.93 10.92 16.68
N GLY A 573 -5.52 9.78 16.29
CA GLY A 573 -5.21 8.46 16.81
C GLY A 573 -4.48 7.61 15.76
N GLU A 574 -4.05 6.42 16.17
CA GLU A 574 -3.37 5.45 15.32
C GLU A 574 -4.14 5.13 14.02
N ASN A 575 -5.47 5.16 14.06
CA ASN A 575 -6.32 4.89 12.89
C ASN A 575 -6.44 6.09 11.92
N ASP A 576 -5.94 7.26 12.27
CA ASP A 576 -6.00 8.47 11.44
C ASP A 576 -4.75 8.63 10.57
N ILE A 577 -3.67 7.92 10.87
CA ILE A 577 -2.38 7.96 10.18
C ILE A 577 -2.05 6.62 9.52
N VAL A 578 -1.19 6.66 8.52
CA VAL A 578 -0.60 5.47 7.89
C VAL A 578 0.82 5.31 8.44
N GLY A 579 1.16 4.10 8.90
CA GLY A 579 2.38 3.82 9.65
C GLY A 579 2.18 3.84 11.17
N ASN A 580 3.10 3.19 11.87
CA ASN A 580 3.00 2.97 13.33
C ASN A 580 3.98 3.84 14.13
N THR A 581 5.10 4.23 13.51
CA THR A 581 6.19 4.93 14.18
C THR A 581 6.30 6.37 13.72
N ILE A 582 6.09 7.32 14.63
CA ILE A 582 6.26 8.74 14.33
C ILE A 582 7.74 9.12 14.49
N TYR A 583 8.36 9.59 13.40
CA TYR A 583 9.75 10.09 13.43
C TYR A 583 9.82 11.59 13.64
N LYS A 584 8.92 12.33 13.04
CA LYS A 584 8.93 13.80 13.09
C LYS A 584 7.53 14.37 12.92
N LEU A 585 7.32 15.55 13.47
CA LEU A 585 6.13 16.37 13.29
C LEU A 585 6.51 17.72 12.70
N LEU A 586 5.76 18.17 11.69
CA LEU A 586 5.82 19.52 11.17
C LEU A 586 4.39 20.09 11.05
N SER A 587 4.29 21.39 10.86
CA SER A 587 3.03 22.07 10.58
C SER A 587 3.23 23.09 9.46
N TYR A 588 2.22 23.21 8.63
CA TYR A 588 2.13 24.25 7.60
C TYR A 588 0.69 24.75 7.52
N GLU A 589 0.48 26.00 7.91
CA GLU A 589 -0.86 26.57 8.02
C GLU A 589 -1.79 25.67 8.87
N GLU A 590 -2.93 25.24 8.31
CA GLU A 590 -3.87 24.32 8.99
C GLU A 590 -3.53 22.83 8.82
N TYR A 591 -2.38 22.50 8.23
CA TYR A 591 -1.95 21.11 8.05
C TYR A 591 -0.94 20.68 9.10
N VAL A 592 -1.10 19.45 9.58
CA VAL A 592 -0.14 18.73 10.40
C VAL A 592 0.50 17.66 9.51
N LEU A 593 1.83 17.65 9.44
CA LEU A 593 2.61 16.65 8.72
C LEU A 593 3.23 15.71 9.72
N ILE A 594 2.93 14.42 9.57
CA ILE A 594 3.41 13.35 10.44
C ILE A 594 4.27 12.42 9.58
N PHE A 595 5.53 12.32 9.92
CA PHE A 595 6.50 11.50 9.22
C PHE A 595 6.56 10.12 9.89
N THR A 596 6.25 9.09 9.11
CA THR A 596 6.24 7.69 9.54
C THR A 596 7.11 6.84 8.61
N GLU A 597 7.27 5.56 8.92
CA GLU A 597 7.94 4.59 8.05
C GLU A 597 7.22 4.37 6.71
N GLU A 598 5.91 4.66 6.66
CA GLU A 598 5.08 4.50 5.46
C GLU A 598 4.96 5.78 4.64
N GLY A 599 5.52 6.90 5.11
CA GLY A 599 5.49 8.17 4.38
C GLY A 599 5.19 9.39 5.21
N ILE A 600 4.79 10.46 4.51
CA ILE A 600 4.42 11.75 5.11
C ILE A 600 2.89 11.85 5.12
N ASN A 601 2.29 11.67 6.27
CA ASN A 601 0.87 11.90 6.47
C ASN A 601 0.59 13.39 6.59
N CYS A 602 -0.14 13.97 5.66
CA CYS A 602 -0.55 15.38 5.66
C CYS A 602 -2.03 15.47 6.02
N ILE A 603 -2.35 15.95 7.22
CA ILE A 603 -3.72 15.96 7.73
C ILE A 603 -4.18 17.38 7.98
N HIS A 604 -5.31 17.77 7.41
CA HIS A 604 -5.94 19.05 7.68
C HIS A 604 -6.64 19.02 9.03
N LYS A 605 -6.31 19.94 9.91
CA LYS A 605 -6.73 19.95 11.33
C LYS A 605 -8.25 19.95 11.50
N SER A 606 -8.95 20.82 10.80
CA SER A 606 -10.40 21.00 10.99
C SER A 606 -11.22 19.97 10.22
N SER A 607 -10.93 19.76 8.93
CA SER A 607 -11.71 18.86 8.06
C SER A 607 -11.32 17.39 8.18
N LYS A 608 -10.19 17.09 8.83
CA LYS A 608 -9.62 15.73 8.93
C LYS A 608 -9.32 15.07 7.56
N LYS A 609 -9.32 15.86 6.48
CA LYS A 609 -8.84 15.37 5.19
C LYS A 609 -7.38 14.95 5.33
N SER A 610 -7.04 13.76 4.88
CA SER A 610 -5.70 13.17 5.01
C SER A 610 -5.13 12.82 3.64
N TYR A 611 -3.84 13.09 3.47
CA TYR A 611 -3.04 12.79 2.27
C TYR A 611 -1.81 12.02 2.70
N LEU A 612 -1.37 11.08 1.89
CA LEU A 612 -0.13 10.36 2.11
C LEU A 612 0.83 10.65 0.94
N ILE A 613 1.98 11.19 1.26
CA ILE A 613 3.08 11.39 0.32
C ILE A 613 4.13 10.30 0.62
N ASP A 614 4.34 9.40 -0.32
CA ASP A 614 5.22 8.23 -0.21
C ASP A 614 5.98 7.97 -1.52
N ASP A 615 6.56 6.79 -1.69
CA ASP A 615 7.29 6.37 -2.88
C ASP A 615 6.40 6.30 -4.13
N GLU A 616 5.16 5.83 -4.02
CA GLU A 616 4.20 5.85 -5.14
C GLU A 616 3.90 7.28 -5.60
N MET A 617 4.01 8.27 -4.71
CA MET A 617 3.83 9.69 -5.02
C MET A 617 5.14 10.40 -5.39
N GLY A 618 6.25 9.68 -5.52
CA GLY A 618 7.53 10.15 -6.06
C GLY A 618 8.59 10.50 -5.04
N ILE A 619 8.44 10.15 -3.77
CA ILE A 619 9.51 10.23 -2.76
C ILE A 619 10.08 8.84 -2.54
N GLU A 620 11.13 8.49 -3.26
CA GLU A 620 11.85 7.25 -3.02
C GLU A 620 12.62 7.35 -1.69
N TYR A 621 12.36 6.44 -0.76
CA TYR A 621 13.05 6.39 0.53
C TYR A 621 12.95 4.99 1.13
N LYS A 622 13.97 4.60 1.88
CA LYS A 622 13.87 3.55 2.91
C LYS A 622 13.62 4.21 4.27
N ASN A 623 14.25 5.37 4.47
CA ASN A 623 14.09 6.16 5.70
C ASN A 623 14.05 7.65 5.37
N ILE A 624 13.14 8.37 6.02
CA ILE A 624 13.12 9.83 6.05
C ILE A 624 13.94 10.27 7.26
N HIS A 625 15.06 10.93 7.02
CA HIS A 625 15.97 11.34 8.07
C HIS A 625 15.59 12.68 8.69
N ASP A 626 15.18 13.63 7.85
CA ASP A 626 14.86 14.98 8.32
C ASP A 626 13.93 15.70 7.37
N ALA A 627 13.22 16.73 7.86
CA ALA A 627 12.41 17.59 7.04
C ALA A 627 12.27 18.99 7.62
N SER A 628 12.06 19.99 6.76
CA SER A 628 11.85 21.37 7.16
C SER A 628 11.08 22.16 6.11
N PHE A 629 10.50 23.30 6.50
CA PHE A 629 9.83 24.21 5.57
C PHE A 629 10.66 25.46 5.31
N PHE A 630 10.65 25.93 4.06
CA PHE A 630 11.15 27.24 3.67
C PHE A 630 10.24 27.85 2.59
N ARG A 631 9.59 28.98 2.88
CA ARG A 631 8.71 29.74 1.95
C ARG A 631 7.67 28.87 1.21
N GLY A 632 7.03 27.93 1.93
CA GLY A 632 6.02 27.04 1.34
C GLY A 632 6.59 25.85 0.57
N ILE A 633 7.92 25.67 0.58
CA ILE A 633 8.61 24.48 0.06
C ILE A 633 8.91 23.58 1.25
N LEU A 634 8.47 22.33 1.18
CA LEU A 634 8.86 21.27 2.10
C LEU A 634 10.17 20.65 1.59
N LEU A 635 11.18 20.68 2.42
CA LEU A 635 12.49 20.09 2.19
C LEU A 635 12.54 18.78 2.97
N VAL A 636 12.80 17.67 2.28
CA VAL A 636 12.85 16.32 2.88
C VAL A 636 14.20 15.69 2.56
N ALA A 637 14.84 15.14 3.58
CA ALA A 637 16.11 14.41 3.46
C ALA A 637 15.85 12.92 3.68
N THR A 638 16.31 12.10 2.74
CA THR A 638 16.15 10.64 2.77
C THR A 638 17.47 9.94 2.47
N ASP A 639 17.47 8.62 2.63
CA ASP A 639 18.59 7.75 2.23
C ASP A 639 18.77 7.65 0.70
N GLU A 640 17.77 8.04 -0.10
CA GLU A 640 17.83 8.05 -1.58
C GLU A 640 18.04 9.46 -2.17
N GLY A 641 18.21 10.47 -1.32
CA GLY A 641 18.46 11.85 -1.71
C GLY A 641 17.65 12.89 -0.96
N SER A 642 17.71 14.13 -1.41
CA SER A 642 16.88 15.22 -0.90
C SER A 642 15.77 15.57 -1.88
N TYR A 643 14.60 15.90 -1.34
CA TYR A 643 13.43 16.30 -2.10
C TYR A 643 13.01 17.71 -1.74
N GLU A 644 12.70 18.50 -2.76
CA GLU A 644 12.04 19.78 -2.64
C GLU A 644 10.60 19.60 -3.11
N ILE A 645 9.64 19.81 -2.20
CA ILE A 645 8.22 19.71 -2.51
C ILE A 645 7.63 21.11 -2.42
N ASN A 646 7.15 21.65 -3.53
CA ASN A 646 6.35 22.88 -3.50
C ASN A 646 4.99 22.59 -2.86
N PHE A 647 4.95 22.64 -1.53
CA PHE A 647 3.81 22.21 -0.74
C PHE A 647 2.57 23.10 -0.97
N LYS A 648 2.78 24.40 -1.23
CA LYS A 648 1.70 25.32 -1.60
C LYS A 648 1.02 24.88 -2.91
N LYS A 649 1.82 24.53 -3.92
CA LYS A 649 1.31 24.01 -5.20
C LYS A 649 0.69 22.63 -5.04
N PHE A 650 1.27 21.77 -4.20
CA PHE A 650 0.69 20.47 -3.85
C PHE A 650 -0.73 20.66 -3.31
N LEU A 651 -0.93 21.56 -2.34
CA LEU A 651 -2.24 21.84 -1.77
C LEU A 651 -3.23 22.43 -2.77
N SER A 652 -2.78 23.27 -3.72
CA SER A 652 -3.65 23.86 -4.74
C SER A 652 -4.13 22.87 -5.81
N ASN A 653 -3.39 21.78 -6.01
CA ASN A 653 -3.70 20.76 -6.99
C ASN A 653 -4.55 19.61 -6.42
N ILE A 654 -4.88 19.68 -5.12
CA ILE A 654 -5.78 18.72 -4.49
C ILE A 654 -7.18 18.96 -5.03
N SER A 655 -7.70 18.01 -5.78
CA SER A 655 -9.06 18.06 -6.31
C SER A 655 -10.04 17.42 -5.33
N ASP A 656 -11.21 18.01 -5.16
CA ASP A 656 -12.35 17.43 -4.42
C ASP A 656 -13.06 16.34 -5.26
N LYS A 657 -12.34 15.63 -6.13
CA LYS A 657 -12.92 14.53 -6.93
C LYS A 657 -13.44 13.45 -6.02
N THR A 658 -14.73 13.18 -6.15
CA THR A 658 -15.36 12.01 -5.52
C THR A 658 -15.24 10.83 -6.47
N PHE A 659 -14.71 9.71 -6.00
CA PHE A 659 -14.69 8.47 -6.77
C PHE A 659 -16.02 7.77 -6.60
N PRO A 660 -16.72 7.42 -7.69
CA PRO A 660 -17.94 6.64 -7.61
C PRO A 660 -17.61 5.18 -7.29
N TYR A 661 -17.86 4.77 -6.05
CA TYR A 661 -17.89 3.34 -5.70
C TYR A 661 -19.24 2.75 -6.09
N PHE A 662 -19.23 1.53 -6.59
CA PHE A 662 -20.41 0.74 -6.92
C PHE A 662 -20.18 -0.72 -6.51
N VAL A 663 -21.27 -1.46 -6.43
CA VAL A 663 -21.19 -2.91 -6.26
C VAL A 663 -20.83 -3.54 -7.59
N ASP A 664 -19.65 -4.13 -7.68
CA ASP A 664 -19.22 -4.88 -8.86
C ASP A 664 -19.83 -6.27 -8.88
N LYS A 665 -19.73 -6.97 -7.74
CA LYS A 665 -20.40 -8.26 -7.55
C LYS A 665 -21.06 -8.32 -6.18
N PHE A 666 -22.25 -8.85 -6.16
CA PHE A 666 -22.97 -9.20 -4.95
C PHE A 666 -23.20 -10.71 -4.98
N LEU A 667 -22.52 -11.41 -4.08
CA LEU A 667 -22.62 -12.87 -4.01
C LEU A 667 -23.36 -13.25 -2.73
N VAL A 668 -24.25 -14.20 -2.87
CA VAL A 668 -24.99 -14.83 -1.78
C VAL A 668 -24.70 -16.32 -1.84
N ASN A 669 -24.18 -16.88 -0.74
CA ASN A 669 -23.68 -18.26 -0.69
C ASN A 669 -22.73 -18.57 -1.87
N ASP A 670 -21.82 -17.64 -2.17
CA ASP A 670 -20.84 -17.67 -3.29
C ASP A 670 -21.46 -17.67 -4.71
N VAL A 671 -22.76 -17.46 -4.83
CA VAL A 671 -23.46 -17.34 -6.13
C VAL A 671 -23.71 -15.86 -6.43
N GLN A 672 -23.30 -15.40 -7.61
CA GLN A 672 -23.52 -14.01 -8.01
C GLN A 672 -24.99 -13.74 -8.27
N VAL A 673 -25.54 -12.76 -7.57
CA VAL A 673 -26.94 -12.35 -7.66
C VAL A 673 -27.08 -10.98 -8.31
N ARG A 674 -27.96 -10.87 -9.32
CA ARG A 674 -28.30 -9.60 -9.96
C ARG A 674 -29.80 -9.33 -9.73
N ASN A 675 -30.12 -8.11 -9.31
CA ASN A 675 -31.53 -7.63 -9.15
C ASN A 675 -32.41 -8.44 -8.16
N LYS A 676 -31.80 -9.01 -7.12
CA LYS A 676 -32.50 -9.62 -5.98
C LYS A 676 -32.12 -8.86 -4.72
N ASP A 677 -33.12 -8.41 -3.95
CA ASP A 677 -32.92 -7.63 -2.73
C ASP A 677 -33.55 -8.31 -1.50
N ILE A 678 -34.29 -9.40 -1.70
CA ILE A 678 -34.89 -10.20 -0.64
C ILE A 678 -34.36 -11.62 -0.75
N PHE A 679 -33.81 -12.13 0.33
CA PHE A 679 -33.14 -13.43 0.43
C PHE A 679 -33.82 -14.30 1.45
N ASP A 680 -33.80 -15.60 1.28
CA ASP A 680 -34.29 -16.56 2.24
C ASP A 680 -33.31 -16.72 3.42
N TYR A 681 -33.77 -17.23 4.54
CA TYR A 681 -32.97 -17.33 5.78
C TYR A 681 -31.68 -18.15 5.64
N ASP A 682 -31.63 -19.07 4.68
CA ASP A 682 -30.46 -19.88 4.35
C ASP A 682 -29.52 -19.21 3.30
N GLU A 683 -29.99 -18.15 2.67
CA GLU A 683 -29.19 -17.28 1.78
C GLU A 683 -28.55 -16.15 2.59
N ASN A 684 -27.71 -16.47 3.57
CA ASN A 684 -27.27 -15.55 4.61
C ASN A 684 -25.75 -15.29 4.64
N SER A 685 -24.98 -15.95 3.81
CA SER A 685 -23.55 -15.65 3.60
C SER A 685 -23.42 -14.66 2.43
N ILE A 686 -22.99 -13.44 2.74
CA ILE A 686 -22.95 -12.35 1.76
C ILE A 686 -21.50 -11.92 1.56
N ARG A 687 -21.05 -11.94 0.28
CA ARG A 687 -19.80 -11.37 -0.14
C ARG A 687 -20.07 -10.26 -1.16
N ILE A 688 -19.46 -9.10 -0.93
CA ILE A 688 -19.64 -7.93 -1.77
C ILE A 688 -18.27 -7.49 -2.29
N GLU A 689 -18.11 -7.47 -3.61
CA GLU A 689 -16.96 -6.90 -4.26
C GLU A 689 -17.28 -5.47 -4.70
N LEU A 690 -16.54 -4.53 -4.17
CA LEU A 690 -16.68 -3.13 -4.53
C LEU A 690 -15.86 -2.83 -5.78
N GLY A 691 -16.47 -2.18 -6.74
CA GLY A 691 -15.83 -1.62 -7.92
C GLY A 691 -15.63 -0.11 -7.80
N CYS A 692 -14.61 0.39 -8.44
CA CYS A 692 -14.42 1.82 -8.72
C CYS A 692 -13.78 1.94 -10.11
N GLU A 693 -13.70 3.16 -10.65
CA GLU A 693 -12.91 3.48 -11.84
C GLU A 693 -11.43 3.13 -11.60
N PHE A 694 -10.67 2.99 -12.68
CA PHE A 694 -9.22 2.79 -12.59
C PHE A 694 -8.59 3.95 -11.80
N HIS A 695 -7.88 3.61 -10.73
CA HIS A 695 -7.21 4.56 -9.86
C HIS A 695 -5.69 4.39 -9.96
N LEU A 696 -4.97 5.52 -10.12
CA LEU A 696 -3.51 5.49 -10.28
C LEU A 696 -2.80 4.89 -9.05
N TYR A 697 -3.33 5.17 -7.86
CA TYR A 697 -2.80 4.70 -6.57
C TYR A 697 -3.87 3.89 -5.81
N PRO A 698 -4.19 2.68 -6.25
CA PRO A 698 -5.30 1.92 -5.67
C PRO A 698 -5.10 1.56 -4.19
N ASN A 699 -3.86 1.44 -3.73
CA ASN A 699 -3.53 1.17 -2.32
C ASN A 699 -3.82 2.36 -1.39
N LYS A 700 -3.96 3.57 -1.95
CA LYS A 700 -4.33 4.78 -1.20
C LYS A 700 -5.83 4.96 -1.03
N LEU A 701 -6.63 4.09 -1.65
CA LEU A 701 -8.08 4.05 -1.45
C LEU A 701 -8.41 3.16 -0.26
N LEU A 702 -8.86 3.79 0.81
CA LEU A 702 -9.29 3.11 2.03
C LEU A 702 -10.80 3.25 2.20
N PHE A 703 -11.42 2.22 2.73
CA PHE A 703 -12.85 2.26 3.04
C PHE A 703 -13.16 1.58 4.37
N GLN A 704 -14.24 2.01 4.96
CA GLN A 704 -14.92 1.41 6.08
C GLN A 704 -16.34 1.08 5.66
N TYR A 705 -16.91 0.03 6.19
CA TYR A 705 -18.32 -0.28 6.00
C TYR A 705 -19.06 -0.38 7.31
N GLN A 706 -20.35 -0.16 7.23
CA GLN A 706 -21.31 -0.35 8.31
C GLN A 706 -22.55 -1.01 7.75
N LEU A 707 -22.99 -2.08 8.37
CA LEU A 707 -24.26 -2.72 8.07
C LEU A 707 -25.32 -2.21 9.07
N LYS A 708 -26.13 -1.25 8.64
CA LYS A 708 -27.30 -0.82 9.43
C LYS A 708 -28.32 -1.94 9.48
N GLY A 709 -28.95 -2.15 10.64
CA GLY A 709 -29.86 -3.27 10.89
C GLY A 709 -29.29 -4.30 11.85
N LEU A 710 -27.97 -4.39 11.97
CA LEU A 710 -27.29 -5.15 13.02
C LEU A 710 -27.25 -4.36 14.33
N GLU A 711 -27.36 -5.07 15.47
CA GLU A 711 -27.33 -4.45 16.82
C GLU A 711 -26.03 -3.69 17.10
N ASN A 712 -24.89 -4.14 16.58
CA ASN A 712 -23.60 -3.49 16.72
C ASN A 712 -23.38 -2.49 15.56
N ARG A 713 -23.76 -1.23 15.76
CA ARG A 713 -23.67 -0.14 14.77
C ARG A 713 -22.26 0.45 14.61
N LYS A 714 -21.20 -0.31 14.84
CA LYS A 714 -19.82 0.20 14.70
C LYS A 714 -19.34 0.13 13.24
N TRP A 715 -18.56 1.11 12.84
CA TRP A 715 -17.83 1.06 11.58
C TRP A 715 -16.73 -0.01 11.67
N SER A 716 -16.47 -0.70 10.56
CA SER A 716 -15.29 -1.56 10.44
C SER A 716 -14.01 -0.72 10.58
N THR A 717 -12.86 -1.35 10.73
CA THR A 717 -11.57 -0.69 10.57
C THR A 717 -11.38 -0.21 9.13
N TRP A 718 -10.51 0.78 8.91
CA TRP A 718 -10.11 1.18 7.58
C TRP A 718 -9.38 0.02 6.89
N SER A 719 -9.75 -0.27 5.65
CA SER A 719 -9.20 -1.37 4.86
C SER A 719 -8.96 -0.94 3.42
N GLU A 720 -7.88 -1.45 2.85
CA GLU A 720 -7.60 -1.35 1.41
C GLU A 720 -8.33 -2.42 0.59
N LYS A 721 -8.83 -3.48 1.25
CA LYS A 721 -9.51 -4.58 0.56
C LYS A 721 -10.85 -4.13 0.02
N SER A 722 -11.08 -4.35 -1.27
CA SER A 722 -12.34 -4.05 -1.95
C SER A 722 -13.44 -5.09 -1.70
N THR A 723 -13.15 -6.15 -0.95
CA THR A 723 -14.09 -7.23 -0.65
C THR A 723 -14.61 -7.12 0.77
N ILE A 724 -15.92 -7.14 0.94
CA ILE A 724 -16.61 -7.19 2.23
C ILE A 724 -17.17 -8.59 2.37
N ASP A 725 -16.67 -9.35 3.33
CA ASP A 725 -17.15 -10.68 3.66
C ASP A 725 -18.03 -10.62 4.91
N LEU A 726 -19.28 -11.03 4.77
CA LEU A 726 -20.24 -11.17 5.82
C LEU A 726 -20.68 -12.65 5.86
N PRO A 727 -19.93 -13.50 6.58
CA PRO A 727 -20.12 -14.96 6.50
C PRO A 727 -21.47 -15.43 7.05
N TYR A 728 -22.09 -14.60 7.89
CA TYR A 728 -23.44 -14.83 8.39
C TYR A 728 -24.13 -13.51 8.67
N VAL A 729 -25.28 -13.30 8.07
CA VAL A 729 -26.18 -12.17 8.33
C VAL A 729 -27.51 -12.73 8.82
N PRO A 730 -27.94 -12.40 10.05
CA PRO A 730 -29.22 -12.89 10.59
C PRO A 730 -30.43 -12.34 9.81
N PRO A 731 -31.61 -12.92 9.94
CA PRO A 731 -32.83 -12.36 9.35
C PRO A 731 -33.08 -10.93 9.78
N GLY A 732 -33.45 -10.06 8.83
CA GLY A 732 -33.67 -8.64 9.06
C GLY A 732 -33.50 -7.78 7.81
N ALA A 733 -33.84 -6.51 7.93
CA ALA A 733 -33.63 -5.53 6.85
C ALA A 733 -32.34 -4.76 7.06
N TYR A 734 -31.51 -4.69 6.03
CA TYR A 734 -30.17 -4.19 6.09
C TYR A 734 -29.89 -3.10 5.05
N GLU A 735 -29.08 -2.14 5.44
CA GLU A 735 -28.50 -1.13 4.52
C GLU A 735 -26.99 -1.12 4.71
N LEU A 736 -26.25 -1.49 3.64
CA LEU A 736 -24.80 -1.37 3.61
C LEU A 736 -24.37 0.05 3.25
N ILE A 737 -23.67 0.67 4.15
CA ILE A 737 -23.10 2.00 3.97
C ILE A 737 -21.57 1.88 3.95
N ILE A 738 -20.97 2.57 3.01
CA ILE A 738 -19.51 2.67 2.88
C ILE A 738 -19.09 4.11 3.11
N LYS A 739 -18.05 4.27 3.89
CA LYS A 739 -17.28 5.48 4.02
C LYS A 739 -15.93 5.24 3.36
N TYR A 740 -15.48 6.14 2.51
CA TYR A 740 -14.19 6.03 1.84
C TYR A 740 -13.33 7.25 2.05
N LYS A 741 -12.01 7.06 1.98
CA LYS A 741 -11.01 8.12 1.89
C LYS A 741 -9.95 7.74 0.85
N ASP A 742 -9.57 8.70 0.04
CA ASP A 742 -8.46 8.59 -0.90
C ASP A 742 -7.28 9.42 -0.37
N LEU A 743 -6.21 8.74 0.00
CA LEU A 743 -5.01 9.37 0.55
C LEU A 743 -4.16 10.07 -0.53
N SER A 744 -4.46 9.89 -1.82
CA SER A 744 -3.76 10.57 -2.91
C SER A 744 -4.36 11.93 -3.24
N THR A 745 -5.67 12.09 -3.05
CA THR A 745 -6.42 13.31 -3.36
C THR A 745 -7.04 13.97 -2.14
N GLY A 746 -7.09 13.27 -1.00
CA GLY A 746 -7.78 13.69 0.22
C GLY A 746 -9.32 13.66 0.11
N ALA A 747 -9.86 13.11 -0.97
CA ALA A 747 -11.30 12.97 -1.14
C ALA A 747 -11.88 12.01 -0.11
N THR A 748 -13.01 12.36 0.46
CA THR A 748 -13.75 11.53 1.40
C THR A 748 -15.23 11.55 1.06
N GLY A 749 -15.92 10.44 1.31
CA GLY A 749 -17.35 10.38 1.09
C GLY A 749 -18.01 9.26 1.85
N ILE A 750 -19.34 9.34 1.94
CA ILE A 750 -20.19 8.32 2.53
C ILE A 750 -21.28 8.01 1.53
N LYS A 751 -21.53 6.73 1.26
CA LYS A 751 -22.54 6.30 0.29
C LYS A 751 -23.26 5.05 0.78
N SER A 752 -24.59 5.04 0.67
CA SER A 752 -25.39 3.82 0.77
C SER A 752 -25.24 3.04 -0.54
N ILE A 753 -24.75 1.83 -0.45
CA ILE A 753 -24.36 1.01 -1.62
C ILE A 753 -25.49 0.03 -1.98
N LYS A 754 -26.07 -0.65 -0.99
CA LYS A 754 -27.06 -1.71 -1.22
C LYS A 754 -28.00 -1.80 -0.03
N LYS A 755 -29.29 -1.98 -0.35
CA LYS A 755 -30.32 -2.38 0.64
C LYS A 755 -30.77 -3.78 0.32
N PHE A 756 -30.92 -4.60 1.33
CA PHE A 756 -31.38 -5.98 1.19
C PHE A 756 -32.07 -6.47 2.46
N GLU A 757 -32.86 -7.50 2.33
CA GLU A 757 -33.59 -8.12 3.44
C GLU A 757 -33.38 -9.63 3.42
N ILE A 758 -33.16 -10.21 4.60
CA ILE A 758 -33.12 -11.65 4.80
C ILE A 758 -34.39 -12.03 5.57
N THR A 759 -35.23 -12.83 4.94
CA THR A 759 -36.50 -13.23 5.54
C THR A 759 -36.28 -14.21 6.69
N PRO A 760 -37.02 -14.10 7.78
CA PRO A 760 -36.93 -15.07 8.87
C PRO A 760 -37.44 -16.43 8.41
N PRO A 761 -36.89 -17.54 8.95
CA PRO A 761 -37.40 -18.88 8.66
C PRO A 761 -38.86 -19.05 9.10
N LEU A 762 -39.57 -19.88 8.39
CA LEU A 762 -41.02 -20.12 8.61
C LEU A 762 -41.37 -20.39 10.09
N TRP A 763 -40.48 -21.10 10.81
CA TRP A 763 -40.68 -21.41 12.23
C TRP A 763 -40.57 -20.22 13.18
N GLN A 764 -40.06 -19.07 12.74
CA GLN A 764 -40.06 -17.79 13.49
C GLN A 764 -41.27 -16.92 13.15
N ASN A 765 -42.06 -17.29 12.13
CA ASN A 765 -43.28 -16.59 11.78
C ASN A 765 -44.34 -16.82 12.88
N ARG A 766 -44.89 -15.73 13.43
CA ARG A 766 -45.87 -15.77 14.50
C ARG A 766 -47.08 -16.67 14.17
N TYR A 767 -47.54 -16.61 12.93
CA TYR A 767 -48.65 -17.45 12.47
C TYR A 767 -48.23 -18.92 12.40
N PHE A 768 -47.05 -19.23 11.94
CA PHE A 768 -46.50 -20.59 11.91
C PHE A 768 -46.36 -21.16 13.33
N ILE A 769 -45.82 -20.34 14.27
CA ILE A 769 -45.70 -20.75 15.69
C ILE A 769 -47.08 -21.04 16.28
N VAL A 770 -48.08 -20.16 16.05
CA VAL A 770 -49.43 -20.36 16.54
C VAL A 770 -50.05 -21.61 15.91
N CYS A 771 -49.94 -21.79 14.59
CA CYS A 771 -50.42 -22.99 13.90
C CYS A 771 -49.72 -24.27 14.41
N SER A 772 -48.40 -24.21 14.64
CA SER A 772 -47.62 -25.33 15.18
C SER A 772 -48.05 -25.66 16.62
N ILE A 773 -48.28 -24.66 17.46
CA ILE A 773 -48.80 -24.85 18.83
C ILE A 773 -50.21 -25.47 18.79
N LEU A 774 -51.08 -24.95 17.92
CA LEU A 774 -52.46 -25.52 17.74
C LEU A 774 -52.39 -26.94 17.20
N PHE A 775 -51.47 -27.21 16.24
CA PHE A 775 -51.27 -28.55 15.67
C PHE A 775 -50.75 -29.54 16.71
N ILE A 776 -49.67 -29.11 17.48
CA ILE A 776 -49.15 -29.91 18.59
C ILE A 776 -50.18 -30.10 19.69
N GLY A 777 -50.97 -29.04 20.00
CA GLY A 777 -52.09 -29.11 20.95
C GLY A 777 -53.15 -30.11 20.51
N THR A 778 -53.46 -30.10 19.20
CA THR A 778 -54.46 -31.04 18.60
C THR A 778 -53.94 -32.48 18.64
N ILE A 779 -52.63 -32.65 18.28
CA ILE A 779 -51.98 -33.98 18.38
C ILE A 779 -51.88 -34.41 19.84
N GLY A 780 -51.54 -33.52 20.73
CA GLY A 780 -51.49 -33.76 22.18
C GLY A 780 -52.86 -34.18 22.74
N PHE A 781 -53.93 -33.47 22.29
CA PHE A 781 -55.31 -33.80 22.64
C PHE A 781 -55.75 -35.21 22.09
N LEU A 782 -55.37 -35.45 20.83
CA LEU A 782 -55.65 -36.78 20.21
C LEU A 782 -54.83 -37.89 20.87
N TYR A 783 -53.52 -37.55 21.24
CA TYR A 783 -52.65 -38.47 21.96
C TYR A 783 -53.14 -38.73 23.39
N MET A 784 -53.57 -37.67 24.12
CA MET A 784 -54.13 -37.82 25.45
C MET A 784 -55.43 -38.69 25.41
N ARG A 785 -56.25 -38.48 24.41
CA ARG A 785 -57.44 -39.31 24.20
C ARG A 785 -57.11 -40.78 23.95
N ARG A 786 -56.04 -41.03 23.13
CA ARG A 786 -55.47 -42.38 22.92
C ARG A 786 -54.72 -42.92 24.14
N LYS A 787 -54.08 -42.07 24.93
CA LYS A 787 -53.31 -42.49 26.12
C LYS A 787 -54.21 -42.90 27.28
N ILE A 788 -55.45 -42.34 27.38
CA ILE A 788 -56.42 -42.72 28.33
C ILE A 788 -56.89 -44.19 28.04
N ASP A 789 -56.87 -44.58 26.73
CA ASP A 789 -57.17 -45.96 26.33
C ASP A 789 -55.91 -46.91 26.49
N THR A 790 -54.70 -46.38 26.55
CA THR A 790 -53.44 -47.18 26.61
C THR A 790 -52.81 -47.31 27.99
N ILE A 791 -53.25 -46.54 28.99
CA ILE A 791 -52.78 -46.60 30.37
C ILE A 791 -53.06 -48.00 31.01
N LYS A 792 -53.98 -48.74 30.43
CA LYS A 792 -54.22 -50.12 30.85
C LYS A 792 -53.19 -51.14 30.35
N LYS A 793 -52.25 -50.81 29.51
CA LYS A 793 -51.25 -51.76 28.95
C LYS A 793 -49.81 -51.59 29.42
N ARG A 794 -49.47 -50.62 30.25
CA ARG A 794 -48.03 -50.30 30.53
C ARG A 794 -47.51 -50.62 31.92
N GLU A 795 -47.68 -51.81 32.39
CA GLU A 795 -46.89 -52.30 33.52
C GLU A 795 -45.64 -53.09 33.12
N LEU A 796 -45.39 -53.27 31.81
CA LEU A 796 -44.33 -54.20 31.32
C LEU A 796 -43.05 -53.53 30.76
N GLU A 797 -42.96 -52.22 30.66
CA GLU A 797 -41.88 -51.58 29.93
C GLU A 797 -40.86 -50.83 30.83
N ARG A 798 -40.83 -51.02 32.10
CA ARG A 798 -40.00 -50.28 33.05
C ARG A 798 -38.50 -50.54 32.97
N ASN A 799 -38.07 -51.59 32.29
CA ASN A 799 -36.66 -52.05 32.31
C ASN A 799 -35.79 -51.51 31.15
N ASN A 800 -36.35 -50.77 30.21
CA ASN A 800 -35.56 -50.23 29.09
C ASN A 800 -35.15 -48.74 29.24
N TYR A 801 -35.57 -48.09 30.34
CA TYR A 801 -35.34 -46.66 30.51
C TYR A 801 -33.93 -46.28 31.07
N GLU A 802 -33.30 -47.17 31.82
CA GLU A 802 -32.03 -46.87 32.44
C GLU A 802 -30.84 -46.82 31.44
N LYS A 803 -30.90 -47.53 30.34
CA LYS A 803 -29.88 -47.50 29.31
C LYS A 803 -29.85 -46.18 28.52
N ARG A 804 -30.99 -45.61 28.25
CA ARG A 804 -31.08 -44.33 27.47
C ARG A 804 -30.61 -43.09 28.21
N ILE A 805 -30.66 -43.08 29.53
CA ILE A 805 -30.17 -41.94 30.37
C ILE A 805 -28.68 -41.79 30.28
N VAL A 806 -27.95 -42.92 30.16
CA VAL A 806 -26.49 -42.91 30.06
C VAL A 806 -26.06 -42.35 28.67
N GLU A 807 -26.75 -42.74 27.61
CA GLU A 807 -26.46 -42.25 26.24
C GLU A 807 -26.71 -40.73 26.09
N THR A 808 -27.82 -40.24 26.63
CA THR A 808 -28.20 -38.82 26.57
C THR A 808 -27.27 -37.92 27.41
N LYS A 809 -26.77 -38.43 28.56
CA LYS A 809 -25.75 -37.73 29.37
C LYS A 809 -24.42 -37.66 28.63
N MET A 810 -24.12 -38.65 27.82
CA MET A 810 -22.89 -38.69 27.05
C MET A 810 -22.88 -37.72 25.85
N GLU A 811 -24.02 -37.56 25.16
CA GLU A 811 -24.20 -36.57 24.09
C GLU A 811 -24.14 -35.12 24.63
N ALA A 812 -24.68 -34.89 25.81
CA ALA A 812 -24.61 -33.56 26.45
C ALA A 812 -23.19 -33.17 26.85
N LEU A 813 -22.34 -34.12 27.21
CA LEU A 813 -20.92 -33.92 27.54
C LEU A 813 -20.04 -33.72 26.29
N GLN A 814 -20.46 -34.25 25.13
CA GLN A 814 -19.81 -34.02 23.84
C GLN A 814 -20.07 -32.63 23.25
N SER A 815 -21.21 -32.02 23.53
CA SER A 815 -21.65 -30.75 22.92
C SER A 815 -20.99 -29.50 23.49
N GLN A 816 -20.16 -29.59 24.51
CA GLN A 816 -19.44 -28.46 25.10
C GLN A 816 -18.12 -28.19 24.36
N MET A 817 -18.21 -27.72 23.13
CA MET A 817 -17.03 -27.11 22.46
C MET A 817 -16.59 -25.88 23.25
N ASN A 818 -15.31 -25.81 23.58
CA ASN A 818 -14.75 -24.73 24.37
C ASN A 818 -14.68 -23.41 23.53
N PRO A 819 -15.62 -22.46 23.69
CA PRO A 819 -15.63 -21.21 22.92
C PRO A 819 -14.35 -20.39 23.12
N HIS A 820 -13.74 -20.54 24.28
CA HIS A 820 -12.51 -19.85 24.67
C HIS A 820 -11.32 -20.21 23.76
N PHE A 821 -11.23 -21.45 23.29
CA PHE A 821 -10.18 -21.86 22.36
C PHE A 821 -10.30 -21.13 21.00
N VAL A 822 -11.53 -20.98 20.51
CA VAL A 822 -11.79 -20.28 19.23
C VAL A 822 -11.42 -18.80 19.34
N PHE A 823 -11.81 -18.13 20.42
CA PHE A 823 -11.44 -16.73 20.66
C PHE A 823 -9.93 -16.54 20.81
N ASN A 824 -9.27 -17.42 21.52
CA ASN A 824 -7.81 -17.37 21.70
C ASN A 824 -7.07 -17.57 20.37
N SER A 825 -7.57 -18.43 19.51
CA SER A 825 -7.00 -18.65 18.18
C SER A 825 -7.18 -17.44 17.25
N LEU A 826 -8.34 -16.78 17.31
CA LEU A 826 -8.60 -15.55 16.56
C LEU A 826 -7.68 -14.41 17.01
N ASN A 827 -7.43 -14.28 18.31
CA ASN A 827 -6.51 -13.30 18.85
C ASN A 827 -5.06 -13.52 18.36
N VAL A 828 -4.64 -14.75 18.22
CA VAL A 828 -3.32 -15.09 17.67
C VAL A 828 -3.22 -14.71 16.20
N ILE A 829 -4.25 -14.99 15.42
CA ILE A 829 -4.34 -14.56 14.01
C ILE A 829 -4.26 -13.03 13.93
N GLN A 830 -5.03 -12.33 14.76
CA GLN A 830 -5.01 -10.88 14.83
C GLN A 830 -3.61 -10.33 15.13
N ASN A 831 -2.90 -10.93 16.08
CA ASN A 831 -1.54 -10.53 16.42
C ASN A 831 -0.56 -10.72 15.25
N PHE A 832 -0.61 -11.81 14.53
CA PHE A 832 0.23 -12.03 13.36
C PHE A 832 -0.10 -11.06 12.23
N VAL A 833 -1.36 -10.74 12.02
CA VAL A 833 -1.81 -9.73 11.03
C VAL A 833 -1.31 -8.34 11.42
N ILE A 834 -1.40 -7.96 12.70
CA ILE A 834 -0.90 -6.67 13.22
C ILE A 834 0.63 -6.57 13.06
N GLN A 835 1.34 -7.67 13.22
CA GLN A 835 2.80 -7.73 13.08
C GLN A 835 3.28 -7.86 11.62
N ASN A 836 2.36 -7.82 10.65
CA ASN A 836 2.64 -8.03 9.21
C ASN A 836 3.32 -9.39 8.90
N ASP A 837 3.19 -10.35 9.78
CA ASP A 837 3.73 -11.68 9.60
C ASP A 837 2.74 -12.55 8.79
N THR A 838 2.75 -12.31 7.50
CA THR A 838 1.80 -12.93 6.56
C THR A 838 1.98 -14.46 6.49
N GLU A 839 3.22 -14.94 6.58
CA GLU A 839 3.54 -16.36 6.45
C GLU A 839 3.02 -17.15 7.66
N ASN A 840 3.27 -16.67 8.86
CA ASN A 840 2.75 -17.29 10.07
C ASN A 840 1.23 -17.13 10.21
N SER A 841 0.66 -16.01 9.74
CA SER A 841 -0.80 -15.81 9.68
C SER A 841 -1.47 -16.89 8.83
N ILE A 842 -1.00 -17.06 7.60
CA ILE A 842 -1.56 -18.03 6.65
C ILE A 842 -1.39 -19.46 7.20
N THR A 843 -0.23 -19.77 7.73
CA THR A 843 0.08 -21.08 8.30
C THR A 843 -0.83 -21.39 9.48
N TYR A 844 -0.99 -20.41 10.39
CA TYR A 844 -1.87 -20.57 11.55
C TYR A 844 -3.32 -20.75 11.14
N ILE A 845 -3.85 -19.91 10.24
CA ILE A 845 -5.24 -19.99 9.76
C ILE A 845 -5.50 -21.37 9.11
N ASN A 846 -4.58 -21.84 8.28
CA ASN A 846 -4.71 -23.12 7.63
C ASN A 846 -4.75 -24.30 8.63
N ASN A 847 -3.85 -24.29 9.60
CA ASN A 847 -3.80 -25.33 10.63
C ASN A 847 -4.99 -25.26 11.57
N PHE A 848 -5.39 -24.05 11.95
CA PHE A 848 -6.60 -23.83 12.75
C PHE A 848 -7.87 -24.30 12.03
N SER A 849 -8.01 -23.96 10.72
CA SER A 849 -9.15 -24.40 9.93
C SER A 849 -9.21 -25.94 9.80
N LYS A 850 -8.05 -26.58 9.60
CA LYS A 850 -7.94 -28.04 9.60
C LYS A 850 -8.33 -28.64 10.96
N LEU A 851 -7.86 -28.04 12.04
CA LEU A 851 -8.16 -28.47 13.40
C LEU A 851 -9.66 -28.36 13.70
N MET A 852 -10.28 -27.23 13.34
CA MET A 852 -11.71 -27.00 13.55
C MET A 852 -12.56 -28.02 12.76
N ARG A 853 -12.19 -28.31 11.52
CA ARG A 853 -12.86 -29.31 10.71
C ARG A 853 -12.75 -30.69 11.38
N LYS A 854 -11.56 -31.08 11.84
CA LYS A 854 -11.32 -32.34 12.53
C LYS A 854 -12.08 -32.43 13.87
N THR A 855 -12.16 -31.31 14.59
CA THR A 855 -12.97 -31.22 15.82
C THR A 855 -14.47 -31.53 15.53
N LEU A 856 -15.01 -30.96 14.45
CA LEU A 856 -16.38 -31.20 14.03
C LEU A 856 -16.60 -32.64 13.58
N GLU A 857 -15.67 -33.21 12.79
CA GLU A 857 -15.74 -34.62 12.38
C GLU A 857 -15.73 -35.56 13.59
N HIS A 858 -14.81 -35.38 14.53
CA HIS A 858 -14.68 -36.26 15.72
C HIS A 858 -15.80 -36.04 16.74
N SER A 859 -16.43 -34.84 16.77
CA SER A 859 -17.55 -34.60 17.69
C SER A 859 -18.80 -35.44 17.36
N SER A 860 -18.94 -35.95 16.13
CA SER A 860 -20.04 -36.77 15.68
C SER A 860 -19.80 -38.27 15.91
N GLU A 861 -18.59 -38.67 16.24
CA GLU A 861 -18.20 -40.05 16.39
C GLU A 861 -18.20 -40.50 17.86
N PHE A 862 -18.71 -41.70 18.15
CA PHE A 862 -18.71 -42.25 19.51
C PHE A 862 -17.31 -42.76 19.95
N LYS A 863 -16.59 -43.35 19.01
CA LYS A 863 -15.22 -43.83 19.21
C LYS A 863 -14.43 -43.64 17.91
N ILE A 864 -13.18 -43.26 18.02
CA ILE A 864 -12.23 -43.12 16.91
C ILE A 864 -10.99 -44.00 17.15
N THR A 865 -10.22 -44.25 16.11
CA THR A 865 -8.98 -45.02 16.25
C THR A 865 -7.90 -44.22 17.01
N ILE A 866 -7.01 -44.93 17.73
CA ILE A 866 -5.86 -44.27 18.39
C ILE A 866 -5.04 -43.45 17.35
N ASN A 867 -4.94 -43.91 16.11
CA ASN A 867 -4.22 -43.19 15.07
C ASN A 867 -4.88 -41.89 14.71
N GLU A 868 -6.19 -41.83 14.66
CA GLU A 868 -6.95 -40.59 14.41
C GLU A 868 -6.82 -39.61 15.57
N GLU A 869 -6.92 -40.08 16.82
CA GLU A 869 -6.73 -39.25 18.00
C GLU A 869 -5.30 -38.69 18.04
N ILE A 870 -4.25 -39.48 17.75
CA ILE A 870 -2.88 -39.00 17.68
C ILE A 870 -2.69 -37.95 16.56
N LYS A 871 -3.29 -38.15 15.39
CA LYS A 871 -3.23 -37.18 14.30
C LYS A 871 -3.91 -35.85 14.69
N PHE A 872 -5.04 -35.96 15.35
CA PHE A 872 -5.76 -34.81 15.87
C PHE A 872 -4.93 -34.07 16.91
N ILE A 873 -4.33 -34.77 17.87
CA ILE A 873 -3.48 -34.19 18.89
C ILE A 873 -2.23 -33.53 18.28
N LYS A 874 -1.59 -34.14 17.29
CA LYS A 874 -0.45 -33.51 16.62
C LYS A 874 -0.82 -32.18 15.98
N LEU A 875 -1.95 -32.14 15.27
CA LEU A 875 -2.47 -30.92 14.67
C LEU A 875 -2.82 -29.87 15.75
N TYR A 876 -3.42 -30.29 16.86
CA TYR A 876 -3.70 -29.41 18.00
C TYR A 876 -2.42 -28.83 18.58
N VAL A 877 -1.40 -29.66 18.78
CA VAL A 877 -0.09 -29.22 19.29
C VAL A 877 0.59 -28.27 18.31
N GLU A 878 0.54 -28.54 17.02
CA GLU A 878 1.08 -27.62 16.00
C GLU A 878 0.45 -26.24 16.11
N VAL A 879 -0.88 -26.16 16.20
CA VAL A 879 -1.60 -24.90 16.35
C VAL A 879 -1.21 -24.19 17.65
N GLN A 880 -1.14 -24.92 18.75
CA GLN A 880 -0.74 -24.34 20.04
C GLN A 880 0.74 -23.93 20.07
N ASN A 881 1.62 -24.71 19.45
CA ASN A 881 3.05 -24.50 19.49
C ASN A 881 3.49 -23.23 18.74
N ILE A 882 2.75 -22.81 17.75
CA ILE A 882 2.98 -21.54 17.07
C ILE A 882 2.93 -20.36 18.08
N ARG A 883 2.05 -20.43 19.07
CA ARG A 883 1.96 -19.44 20.17
C ARG A 883 3.21 -19.42 21.07
N PHE A 884 3.93 -20.51 21.09
CA PHE A 884 5.17 -20.70 21.85
C PHE A 884 6.42 -20.59 20.98
N ASN A 885 6.31 -19.95 19.81
CA ASN A 885 7.40 -19.78 18.85
C ASN A 885 8.05 -21.12 18.46
N ASN A 886 7.25 -22.17 18.36
CA ASN A 886 7.66 -23.54 18.05
C ASN A 886 8.70 -24.14 19.01
N LYS A 887 8.75 -23.66 20.26
CA LYS A 887 9.73 -24.12 21.26
C LYS A 887 9.34 -25.40 21.97
N VAL A 888 8.05 -25.76 22.00
CA VAL A 888 7.59 -26.94 22.76
C VAL A 888 7.84 -28.20 21.94
N LYS A 889 8.65 -29.10 22.46
CA LYS A 889 8.93 -30.40 21.84
C LYS A 889 7.86 -31.43 22.22
N PHE A 890 7.09 -31.87 21.23
CA PHE A 890 6.10 -32.93 21.43
C PHE A 890 6.63 -34.29 20.96
N ILE A 891 6.59 -35.28 21.87
CA ILE A 891 7.06 -36.66 21.61
C ILE A 891 5.89 -37.61 21.80
N THR A 892 5.66 -38.48 20.85
CA THR A 892 4.64 -39.52 20.94
C THR A 892 5.29 -40.88 20.91
N THR A 893 5.04 -41.69 21.91
CA THR A 893 5.51 -43.07 22.04
C THR A 893 4.31 -44.00 22.14
N VAL A 894 4.16 -44.89 21.20
CA VAL A 894 3.09 -45.89 21.20
C VAL A 894 3.75 -47.26 21.22
N ASP A 895 3.31 -48.12 22.11
CA ASP A 895 3.78 -49.52 22.24
C ASP A 895 3.60 -50.20 20.88
N PRO A 896 4.65 -50.86 20.35
CA PRO A 896 4.60 -51.57 19.07
C PRO A 896 3.54 -52.68 18.99
N THR A 897 3.08 -53.18 20.14
CA THR A 897 2.04 -54.22 20.22
C THR A 897 0.64 -53.72 19.92
N ILE A 898 0.44 -52.41 19.96
CA ILE A 898 -0.87 -51.78 19.73
C ILE A 898 -1.12 -51.56 18.25
N ASP A 899 -2.13 -52.21 17.69
CA ASP A 899 -2.63 -51.85 16.37
C ASP A 899 -3.44 -50.54 16.48
N LYS A 900 -2.74 -49.42 16.28
CA LYS A 900 -3.29 -48.08 16.38
C LYS A 900 -4.41 -47.73 15.37
N PHE A 901 -4.57 -48.59 14.31
CA PHE A 901 -5.59 -48.41 13.28
C PHE A 901 -6.89 -49.18 13.60
N LYS A 902 -6.85 -50.13 14.58
CA LYS A 902 -8.02 -50.90 14.97
C LYS A 902 -8.50 -50.53 16.37
N LYS A 903 -7.58 -50.22 17.27
CA LYS A 903 -7.91 -49.90 18.65
C LYS A 903 -8.66 -48.57 18.76
N LEU A 904 -9.82 -48.60 19.37
CA LEU A 904 -10.72 -47.45 19.46
C LEU A 904 -10.67 -46.81 20.87
N VAL A 905 -10.72 -45.44 20.84
CA VAL A 905 -10.80 -44.61 22.04
C VAL A 905 -11.89 -43.55 21.85
N PRO A 906 -12.47 -43.01 22.93
CA PRO A 906 -13.36 -41.85 22.80
C PRO A 906 -12.64 -40.68 22.15
N PRO A 907 -13.26 -39.94 21.22
CA PRO A 907 -12.64 -38.80 20.56
C PRO A 907 -12.37 -37.68 21.57
N MET A 908 -11.31 -36.92 21.33
CA MET A 908 -10.91 -35.76 22.15
C MET A 908 -10.66 -36.09 23.62
N LEU A 909 -10.22 -37.33 23.92
CA LEU A 909 -9.91 -37.75 25.27
C LEU A 909 -8.57 -37.21 25.76
N ILE A 910 -7.60 -37.09 24.82
CA ILE A 910 -6.22 -36.68 25.12
C ILE A 910 -6.08 -35.14 25.04
N GLN A 911 -6.89 -34.48 24.22
CA GLN A 911 -6.80 -33.04 23.99
C GLN A 911 -6.81 -32.20 25.27
N PRO A 912 -7.73 -32.41 26.25
CA PRO A 912 -7.74 -31.62 27.48
C PRO A 912 -6.47 -31.78 28.33
N LEU A 913 -5.80 -32.93 28.25
CA LEU A 913 -4.54 -33.17 28.95
C LEU A 913 -3.42 -32.35 28.33
N ILE A 914 -3.33 -32.34 27.01
CA ILE A 914 -2.37 -31.55 26.25
C ILE A 914 -2.64 -30.04 26.42
N GLU A 915 -3.93 -29.64 26.43
CA GLU A 915 -4.33 -28.27 26.64
C GLU A 915 -3.84 -27.72 27.99
N ASN A 916 -3.98 -28.52 29.04
CA ASN A 916 -3.48 -28.16 30.36
C ASN A 916 -1.95 -28.02 30.41
N CYS A 917 -1.18 -28.81 29.66
CA CYS A 917 0.26 -28.63 29.57
C CYS A 917 0.59 -27.26 28.95
N PHE A 918 -0.07 -26.88 27.84
CA PHE A 918 0.15 -25.56 27.22
C PHE A 918 -0.30 -24.39 28.07
N GLN A 919 -1.37 -24.55 28.88
CA GLN A 919 -1.92 -23.44 29.67
C GLN A 919 -1.18 -23.25 31.00
N HIS A 920 -0.63 -24.32 31.58
CA HIS A 920 -0.22 -24.28 32.99
C HIS A 920 1.21 -24.77 33.25
N ALA A 921 1.79 -25.58 32.33
CA ALA A 921 3.07 -26.19 32.63
C ALA A 921 4.28 -25.32 32.31
N PHE A 922 4.21 -24.43 31.31
CA PHE A 922 5.37 -23.74 30.77
C PHE A 922 5.33 -22.22 31.05
N ASP A 923 6.40 -21.72 31.65
CA ASP A 923 6.71 -20.32 31.81
C ASP A 923 8.11 -20.01 31.22
N GLU A 924 8.53 -18.77 31.30
CA GLU A 924 9.79 -18.30 30.72
C GLU A 924 11.05 -18.98 31.31
N SER A 925 10.92 -19.65 32.46
CA SER A 925 12.03 -20.32 33.15
C SER A 925 12.45 -21.63 32.49
N ILE A 926 11.61 -22.20 31.63
CA ILE A 926 11.86 -23.52 31.01
C ILE A 926 12.51 -23.34 29.62
N SER A 927 13.78 -23.60 29.54
CA SER A 927 14.59 -23.45 28.32
C SER A 927 14.21 -24.40 27.18
N THR A 928 13.70 -25.57 27.51
CA THR A 928 13.34 -26.63 26.55
C THR A 928 12.02 -27.30 26.96
N PRO A 929 10.87 -26.66 26.76
CA PRO A 929 9.58 -27.24 27.12
C PRO A 929 9.28 -28.49 26.28
N LYS A 930 8.81 -29.51 26.94
CA LYS A 930 8.59 -30.82 26.34
C LYS A 930 7.31 -31.46 26.87
N ILE A 931 6.50 -31.98 25.95
CA ILE A 931 5.32 -32.79 26.24
C ILE A 931 5.54 -34.19 25.66
N THR A 932 5.31 -35.22 26.44
CA THR A 932 5.42 -36.58 26.01
C THR A 932 4.07 -37.30 26.16
N LEU A 933 3.56 -37.84 25.07
CA LEU A 933 2.39 -38.72 25.07
C LEU A 933 2.86 -40.14 24.95
N THR A 934 2.52 -40.99 25.93
CA THR A 934 2.85 -42.40 25.91
C THR A 934 1.58 -43.25 25.94
N ILE A 935 1.45 -44.19 25.03
CA ILE A 935 0.33 -45.13 24.96
C ILE A 935 0.87 -46.56 25.06
N LYS A 936 0.46 -47.28 26.08
CA LYS A 936 0.83 -48.68 26.35
C LYS A 936 -0.43 -49.53 26.51
N SER A 937 -0.32 -50.80 26.27
CA SER A 937 -1.42 -51.76 26.49
C SER A 937 -0.91 -53.06 27.10
N ASN A 938 -1.75 -53.68 27.92
CA ASN A 938 -1.64 -55.07 28.29
C ASN A 938 -2.91 -55.84 27.82
N ASP A 939 -3.07 -57.08 28.16
CA ASP A 939 -4.17 -57.93 27.68
C ASP A 939 -5.56 -57.41 28.05
N THR A 940 -5.70 -56.59 29.09
CA THR A 940 -6.99 -56.15 29.63
C THR A 940 -7.18 -54.63 29.68
N GLN A 941 -6.08 -53.87 29.52
CA GLN A 941 -6.15 -52.42 29.76
C GLN A 941 -5.29 -51.65 28.77
N LEU A 942 -5.74 -50.41 28.44
CA LEU A 942 -5.01 -49.42 27.68
C LEU A 942 -4.61 -48.26 28.61
N PHE A 943 -3.33 -47.96 28.67
CA PHE A 943 -2.74 -46.87 29.45
C PHE A 943 -2.35 -45.73 28.53
N ILE A 944 -2.86 -44.56 28.79
CA ILE A 944 -2.54 -43.32 28.06
C ILE A 944 -1.97 -42.36 29.07
N SER A 945 -0.71 -41.98 28.95
CA SER A 945 -0.11 -40.98 29.81
C SER A 945 0.38 -39.74 29.03
N VAL A 946 0.15 -38.58 29.58
CA VAL A 946 0.70 -37.30 29.12
C VAL A 946 1.58 -36.74 30.20
N THR A 947 2.87 -36.54 29.86
CA THR A 947 3.88 -36.03 30.77
C THR A 947 4.46 -34.74 30.22
N ASP A 948 4.52 -33.68 31.03
CA ASP A 948 5.27 -32.47 30.75
C ASP A 948 6.52 -32.36 31.64
N ASN A 949 7.45 -31.50 31.21
CA ASN A 949 8.61 -31.10 32.00
C ASN A 949 8.48 -29.68 32.57
N GLY A 950 7.26 -29.25 32.86
CA GLY A 950 6.92 -27.92 33.28
C GLY A 950 7.24 -27.64 34.76
N ILE A 951 6.75 -26.50 35.21
CA ILE A 951 6.99 -25.98 36.57
C ILE A 951 6.30 -26.80 37.69
N GLY A 952 5.52 -27.83 37.32
CA GLY A 952 4.73 -28.62 38.27
C GLY A 952 3.64 -27.77 38.95
N PHE A 953 2.97 -28.33 39.96
CA PHE A 953 2.05 -27.56 40.78
C PHE A 953 2.85 -26.72 41.78
N LYS A 954 2.89 -25.38 41.64
CA LYS A 954 3.40 -24.49 42.73
C LYS A 954 2.56 -24.67 43.96
N ASN A 955 3.21 -24.83 45.12
CA ASN A 955 2.60 -24.92 46.44
C ASN A 955 1.63 -23.74 46.70
N SER A 956 0.40 -23.84 46.30
CA SER A 956 -0.70 -23.03 46.80
C SER A 956 -1.55 -23.93 47.68
N SER A 957 -1.82 -23.46 48.87
CA SER A 957 -2.50 -24.13 49.96
C SER A 957 -3.98 -24.51 49.74
N ASN A 958 -4.32 -24.91 48.52
CA ASN A 958 -5.64 -25.42 48.13
C ASN A 958 -5.50 -26.65 47.24
N THR A 959 -5.32 -27.78 47.85
CA THR A 959 -5.07 -29.11 47.27
C THR A 959 -6.27 -29.74 46.53
N ASN A 960 -7.32 -29.01 46.21
CA ASN A 960 -8.55 -29.58 45.62
C ASN A 960 -9.12 -28.81 44.42
N LYS A 961 -8.30 -28.04 43.66
CA LYS A 961 -8.78 -27.49 42.38
C LYS A 961 -8.12 -28.18 41.19
N GLN A 962 -8.53 -29.40 40.92
CA GLN A 962 -8.38 -30.03 39.62
C GLN A 962 -8.98 -29.12 38.54
N SER A 963 -8.32 -28.90 37.42
CA SER A 963 -8.88 -28.05 36.37
C SER A 963 -10.23 -28.63 35.91
N LYS A 964 -11.17 -27.77 35.62
CA LYS A 964 -12.53 -28.13 35.17
C LYS A 964 -12.49 -29.11 34.00
N ALA A 965 -11.48 -28.99 33.14
CA ALA A 965 -11.26 -29.85 31.98
C ALA A 965 -10.82 -31.27 32.37
N LEU A 966 -9.89 -31.40 33.32
CA LEU A 966 -9.45 -32.70 33.82
C LEU A 966 -10.56 -33.45 34.58
N LYS A 967 -11.38 -32.73 35.33
CA LYS A 967 -12.54 -33.33 36.03
C LYS A 967 -13.58 -33.86 35.01
N LEU A 968 -13.79 -33.17 33.94
CA LEU A 968 -14.67 -33.61 32.82
C LEU A 968 -14.15 -34.90 32.16
N VAL A 969 -12.82 -34.99 31.96
CA VAL A 969 -12.21 -36.21 31.44
C VAL A 969 -12.38 -37.37 32.39
N GLU A 970 -12.15 -37.18 33.72
CA GLU A 970 -12.36 -38.18 34.75
C GLU A 970 -13.82 -38.66 34.81
N GLU A 971 -14.77 -37.76 34.79
CA GLU A 971 -16.21 -38.08 34.75
C GLU A 971 -16.57 -38.86 33.49
N ARG A 972 -16.03 -38.46 32.33
CA ARG A 972 -16.28 -39.10 31.04
C ARG A 972 -15.78 -40.54 30.97
N ILE A 973 -14.56 -40.82 31.49
CA ILE A 973 -14.03 -42.16 31.47
C ILE A 973 -14.75 -43.07 32.46
N LYS A 974 -15.17 -42.59 33.61
CA LYS A 974 -15.99 -43.30 34.59
C LYS A 974 -17.36 -43.68 34.05
N LEU A 975 -17.98 -42.81 33.25
CA LEU A 975 -19.27 -43.08 32.58
C LEU A 975 -19.16 -44.21 31.50
N LEU A 976 -17.92 -44.45 30.98
CA LEU A 976 -17.72 -45.54 30.04
C LEU A 976 -17.60 -46.90 30.71
N ASP A 977 -16.89 -46.96 31.81
CA ASP A 977 -16.73 -48.12 32.68
C ASP A 977 -16.24 -47.66 34.07
N ASP A 978 -16.95 -48.05 35.13
CA ASP A 978 -16.59 -47.67 36.50
C ASP A 978 -15.20 -48.17 36.96
N LYS A 979 -14.63 -49.15 36.23
CA LYS A 979 -13.29 -49.71 36.46
C LYS A 979 -12.19 -48.86 35.80
N ASN A 980 -12.50 -47.89 34.97
CA ASN A 980 -11.52 -46.96 34.38
C ASN A 980 -10.96 -46.05 35.47
N SER A 981 -9.68 -45.68 35.36
CA SER A 981 -9.03 -44.84 36.34
C SER A 981 -8.37 -43.62 35.71
N PHE A 982 -8.30 -42.56 36.49
CA PHE A 982 -7.64 -41.28 36.15
C PHE A 982 -6.71 -40.90 37.29
N ILE A 983 -5.41 -40.80 37.02
CA ILE A 983 -4.40 -40.52 38.04
C ILE A 983 -3.51 -39.36 37.61
N ILE A 984 -3.32 -38.39 38.51
CA ILE A 984 -2.34 -37.31 38.32
C ILE A 984 -1.14 -37.63 39.23
N LYS A 985 0.05 -37.75 38.62
CA LYS A 985 1.29 -38.01 39.30
C LYS A 985 2.20 -36.79 39.29
N HIS A 986 2.70 -36.39 40.41
CA HIS A 986 3.69 -35.31 40.54
C HIS A 986 5.07 -35.90 40.34
N LEU A 987 5.79 -35.40 39.33
CA LEU A 987 7.16 -35.77 39.07
C LEU A 987 8.12 -34.78 39.73
N SER A 988 9.39 -35.16 39.84
CA SER A 988 10.45 -34.26 40.32
C SER A 988 10.58 -33.01 39.46
N ILE A 989 10.22 -33.12 38.17
CA ILE A 989 10.13 -32.01 37.20
C ILE A 989 8.89 -32.30 36.33
N GLY A 990 7.86 -31.43 36.39
CA GLY A 990 6.63 -31.55 35.62
C GLY A 990 5.52 -32.39 36.24
N VAL A 991 4.53 -32.71 35.44
CA VAL A 991 3.33 -33.50 35.83
C VAL A 991 3.10 -34.63 34.82
N GLU A 992 2.68 -35.81 35.33
CA GLU A 992 2.16 -36.89 34.53
C GLU A 992 0.68 -37.15 34.81
N VAL A 993 -0.15 -37.14 33.81
CA VAL A 993 -1.56 -37.54 33.87
C VAL A 993 -1.74 -38.86 33.14
N GLU A 994 -2.23 -39.87 33.84
CA GLU A 994 -2.42 -41.19 33.32
C GLU A 994 -3.92 -41.59 33.33
N ILE A 995 -4.38 -42.08 32.21
CA ILE A 995 -5.72 -42.62 32.01
C ILE A 995 -5.56 -44.14 31.78
N THR A 996 -6.32 -44.94 32.51
CA THR A 996 -6.46 -46.35 32.24
C THR A 996 -7.85 -46.64 31.73
N LEU A 997 -7.95 -47.24 30.56
CA LEU A 997 -9.19 -47.70 29.97
C LEU A 997 -9.20 -49.22 29.94
N ASN A 998 -10.29 -49.85 30.38
CA ASN A 998 -10.51 -51.27 30.23
C ASN A 998 -10.85 -51.61 28.76
N ASN A 999 -10.36 -52.75 28.28
CA ASN A 999 -10.48 -53.15 26.89
C ASN A 999 -11.86 -53.59 26.49
#